data_490b680f5a2c966505671f888b19d4cd
#
_entry.id   490b680f5a2c966505671f888b19d4cd
#
_cell.length_a   1.000
_cell.length_b   1.000
_cell.length_c   1.000
_cell.angle_alpha   90.00
_cell.angle_beta   90.00
_cell.angle_gamma   90.00
#
_symmetry.space_group_name_H-M   'P 1'
#
loop_
_entity.id
_entity.type
_entity.pdbx_description
1 polymer ?
#
loop_
_entity_poly.entity_id
_entity_poly.type
_entity_poly.pdbx_seq_one_letter_code
_entity_poly.pdbx_strand_id
1 'polypeptide(L)'
;MRHCLICILLMMFANHASAQTAFFVDGFHGGIYGHYPLDWYTQYIIDQLEANPDWVIGMEIEPETWDSVEVRTPDAYRKLKPLMLSERIDVTNPTYAQPYMFNINGESIIRQFQYGIRSLRKHFPGITFSTYSSEEPCFTSQLPQLLRQFGFRYMSLKNPDTCWGGYTANFGGQTVRLTGPDGTTVIAVPRYACESLQPNSVWQTIAWRNSPQYLEACRKAGIGNPVGMCYQDAGWKHGPWLGEGRKDSRYVTWTEYISRYTDKEKATDHRFSQEDVLPGLMWGSQVMQRIARNVRRSENNILMAEKMSAMDFVEHGNKPCQTELDEAWRQLMLSQHHDSWIVPYNTFRIRGTWEKAIEAWTNTADSLSAKVINKAASHDTDNGFITLYNVTGQPRREVVSVRDKGQNTFVMADIPAFGHISISRPDAVPVTTKAFVGGEQSDDDACFIENEYWIIGFDLSRGGVVTRLIDRLTGKNLVASEAGEFRFGELRGFFPDEGRFCSSTETRAKATITTCGDLLTEIRLEGEINGTSFVKTVTLRKGSRIIDCSLNIDWQRNVRIGERVGAHRNASRTGFYDTRYMLSLFFPTGMKKARLSKDAPFDVCESKLSDTFFNDWRDIKHNVILHWADISDGDNGLALLTDHTTSYSYGEDYPLALTVQYSGPGLWGRDYPITGASELRYALIPHEGSWHDAGIQRLAETWRQPVIVRSGRVADKSLLETSCALSSVTVEDNGSMNIRLFNADSDDSRQTVTLDFPVSRAVVTDLNGETQEELQVKNGKINLSIPRFGIRTVNLTLKK
;
A
#
# COMPACT_ATOMS: atom_id res chain seq x y z
N MET A 1 8.55 67.92 32.48
CA MET A 1 8.63 67.78 31.02
C MET A 1 9.69 66.76 30.51
N ARG A 2 10.86 66.62 31.15
CA ARG A 2 11.89 65.64 30.69
C ARG A 2 11.49 64.15 30.92
N HIS A 3 10.68 63.84 31.92
CA HIS A 3 10.25 62.45 32.18
C HIS A 3 9.14 61.93 31.24
N CYS A 4 8.29 62.84 30.70
CA CYS A 4 7.28 62.46 29.74
C CYS A 4 7.87 62.21 28.31
N LEU A 5 8.98 62.90 27.96
CA LEU A 5 9.62 62.63 26.67
C LEU A 5 10.32 61.27 26.62
N ILE A 6 10.87 60.79 27.73
CA ILE A 6 11.53 59.47 27.79
C ILE A 6 10.49 58.34 27.76
N CYS A 7 9.33 58.50 28.38
CA CYS A 7 8.23 57.51 28.26
C CYS A 7 7.62 57.43 26.87
N ILE A 8 7.52 58.57 26.16
CA ILE A 8 7.03 58.62 24.77
C ILE A 8 8.05 58.03 23.80
N LEU A 9 9.38 58.24 24.00
CA LEU A 9 10.42 57.57 23.24
C LEU A 9 10.49 56.05 23.54
N LEU A 10 10.31 55.62 24.79
CA LEU A 10 10.22 54.21 25.15
C LEU A 10 8.94 53.55 24.63
N MET A 11 7.82 54.24 24.53
CA MET A 11 6.62 53.71 23.88
C MET A 11 6.71 53.72 22.35
N MET A 12 7.52 54.60 21.72
CA MET A 12 7.78 54.50 20.28
C MET A 12 8.77 53.40 19.90
N PHE A 13 9.63 52.98 20.83
CA PHE A 13 10.50 51.80 20.62
C PHE A 13 9.83 50.45 20.95
N ALA A 14 8.68 50.43 21.63
CA ALA A 14 7.97 49.20 21.96
C ALA A 14 7.01 48.74 20.85
N ASN A 15 6.86 49.47 19.75
CA ASN A 15 5.95 49.10 18.65
C ASN A 15 6.64 48.78 17.31
N HIS A 16 7.95 48.49 17.32
CA HIS A 16 8.53 47.70 16.23
C HIS A 16 8.46 46.23 16.62
N ALA A 17 7.24 45.69 16.78
CA ALA A 17 7.04 44.27 16.52
C ALA A 17 7.52 44.09 15.08
N SER A 18 8.70 43.56 14.89
CA SER A 18 9.18 43.11 13.56
C SER A 18 8.04 42.33 12.92
N ALA A 19 7.51 42.87 11.82
CA ALA A 19 6.44 42.20 11.10
C ALA A 19 6.93 40.78 10.81
N GLN A 20 6.21 39.79 11.33
CA GLN A 20 6.56 38.38 11.13
C GLN A 20 6.62 38.12 9.63
N THR A 21 7.77 37.78 9.10
CA THR A 21 7.89 37.38 7.69
C THR A 21 7.24 36.00 7.51
N ALA A 22 6.20 35.96 6.69
CA ALA A 22 5.56 34.72 6.32
C ALA A 22 6.08 34.23 4.96
N PHE A 23 6.09 32.92 4.78
CA PHE A 23 6.51 32.28 3.53
C PHE A 23 5.35 31.49 2.94
N PHE A 24 5.41 31.29 1.62
CA PHE A 24 4.34 30.59 0.94
C PHE A 24 4.92 29.72 -0.20
N VAL A 25 4.54 28.46 -0.20
CA VAL A 25 4.85 27.55 -1.30
C VAL A 25 3.64 27.43 -2.19
N ASP A 26 3.79 27.83 -3.43
CA ASP A 26 2.80 27.67 -4.48
C ASP A 26 3.26 26.59 -5.46
N GLY A 27 2.35 25.84 -6.08
CA GLY A 27 2.74 24.79 -6.97
C GLY A 27 1.65 24.30 -7.91
N PHE A 28 2.05 23.40 -8.76
CA PHE A 28 1.18 22.69 -9.70
C PHE A 28 1.22 21.19 -9.42
N HIS A 29 0.03 20.64 -9.26
CA HIS A 29 -0.26 19.22 -9.25
C HIS A 29 -0.98 18.85 -10.55
N GLY A 30 -0.67 17.70 -11.11
CA GLY A 30 -1.31 17.20 -12.31
C GLY A 30 -0.32 16.76 -13.38
N GLY A 31 -0.79 16.56 -14.59
CA GLY A 31 0.00 16.08 -15.70
C GLY A 31 -0.86 15.49 -16.80
N ILE A 32 -0.37 14.44 -17.45
CA ILE A 32 -1.07 13.76 -18.56
C ILE A 32 -2.43 13.22 -18.16
N TYR A 33 -2.62 12.94 -16.87
CA TYR A 33 -3.86 12.44 -16.28
C TYR A 33 -4.74 13.54 -15.69
N GLY A 34 -4.27 14.78 -15.69
CA GLY A 34 -5.00 15.95 -15.21
C GLY A 34 -6.24 16.31 -16.05
N HIS A 35 -7.06 17.20 -15.49
CA HIS A 35 -8.33 17.63 -16.12
C HIS A 35 -8.14 18.52 -17.36
N TYR A 36 -6.99 19.15 -17.52
CA TYR A 36 -6.73 20.12 -18.58
C TYR A 36 -5.75 19.60 -19.63
N PRO A 37 -5.80 20.08 -20.89
CA PRO A 37 -4.86 19.70 -21.94
C PRO A 37 -3.42 20.09 -21.60
N LEU A 38 -2.48 19.21 -21.90
CA LEU A 38 -1.04 19.37 -21.65
C LEU A 38 -0.45 20.63 -22.26
N ASP A 39 -0.83 20.94 -23.51
CA ASP A 39 -0.38 22.08 -24.29
C ASP A 39 -0.77 23.41 -23.66
N TRP A 40 -1.76 23.43 -22.79
CA TRP A 40 -2.27 24.61 -22.21
C TRP A 40 -1.54 25.01 -20.92
N TYR A 41 -1.38 24.12 -19.96
CA TYR A 41 -0.80 24.54 -18.68
C TYR A 41 0.72 24.66 -18.73
N THR A 42 1.43 23.96 -19.62
CA THR A 42 2.88 24.11 -19.78
C THR A 42 3.22 25.55 -20.23
N GLN A 43 2.52 26.09 -21.24
CA GLN A 43 2.69 27.47 -21.65
C GLN A 43 2.23 28.44 -20.56
N TYR A 44 1.13 28.13 -19.86
CA TYR A 44 0.64 28.96 -18.74
C TYR A 44 1.66 29.10 -17.62
N ILE A 45 2.31 28.01 -17.20
CA ILE A 45 3.37 28.05 -16.19
C ILE A 45 4.52 28.97 -16.63
N ILE A 46 4.96 28.84 -17.89
CA ILE A 46 6.02 29.70 -18.46
C ILE A 46 5.61 31.15 -18.42
N ASP A 47 4.43 31.49 -18.94
CA ASP A 47 3.91 32.86 -19.01
C ASP A 47 3.79 33.50 -17.62
N GLN A 48 3.33 32.72 -16.62
CA GLN A 48 3.22 33.20 -15.26
C GLN A 48 4.59 33.39 -14.58
N LEU A 49 5.55 32.53 -14.83
CA LEU A 49 6.92 32.70 -14.33
C LEU A 49 7.60 33.94 -14.97
N GLU A 50 7.34 34.19 -16.25
CA GLU A 50 7.86 35.40 -16.92
C GLU A 50 7.19 36.68 -16.40
N ALA A 51 5.88 36.66 -16.18
CA ALA A 51 5.11 37.81 -15.71
C ALA A 51 5.36 38.14 -14.24
N ASN A 52 5.77 37.20 -13.42
CA ASN A 52 5.95 37.32 -11.97
C ASN A 52 7.38 36.89 -11.57
N PRO A 53 8.37 37.80 -11.66
CA PRO A 53 9.78 37.45 -11.40
C PRO A 53 10.07 36.92 -10.00
N ASP A 54 9.30 37.30 -9.00
CA ASP A 54 9.44 36.89 -7.61
C ASP A 54 8.68 35.57 -7.31
N TRP A 55 7.92 35.07 -8.28
CA TRP A 55 7.18 33.82 -8.12
C TRP A 55 8.07 32.62 -8.38
N VAL A 56 8.03 31.65 -7.45
CA VAL A 56 8.68 30.34 -7.56
C VAL A 56 7.65 29.29 -7.22
N ILE A 57 7.79 28.08 -7.79
CA ILE A 57 6.78 27.02 -7.67
C ILE A 57 7.38 25.67 -7.30
N GLY A 58 6.61 24.91 -6.54
CA GLY A 58 6.75 23.47 -6.49
C GLY A 58 6.04 22.81 -7.69
N MET A 59 6.60 21.74 -8.22
CA MET A 59 6.00 21.01 -9.33
C MET A 59 5.84 19.54 -9.00
N GLU A 60 4.62 19.05 -9.17
CA GLU A 60 4.20 17.68 -8.95
C GLU A 60 3.42 17.23 -10.19
N ILE A 61 4.15 16.77 -11.20
CA ILE A 61 3.62 16.38 -12.50
C ILE A 61 4.17 15.00 -12.82
N GLU A 62 3.30 14.07 -13.23
CA GLU A 62 3.73 12.73 -13.60
C GLU A 62 4.83 12.78 -14.66
N PRO A 63 5.99 12.16 -14.45
CA PRO A 63 7.13 12.23 -15.36
C PRO A 63 6.84 11.77 -16.79
N GLU A 64 5.89 10.88 -17.02
CA GLU A 64 5.44 10.46 -18.35
C GLU A 64 4.84 11.63 -19.18
N THR A 65 4.35 12.66 -18.51
CA THR A 65 3.81 13.86 -19.16
C THR A 65 4.80 14.48 -20.13
N TRP A 66 6.08 14.47 -19.79
CA TRP A 66 7.11 15.14 -20.57
C TRP A 66 7.38 14.48 -21.92
N ASP A 67 7.19 13.16 -22.07
CA ASP A 67 7.22 12.50 -23.38
C ASP A 67 6.14 13.07 -24.32
N SER A 68 4.95 13.35 -23.77
CA SER A 68 3.84 13.94 -24.54
C SER A 68 4.06 15.44 -24.82
N VAL A 69 4.54 16.20 -23.84
CA VAL A 69 4.80 17.64 -23.99
C VAL A 69 5.92 17.90 -25.00
N GLU A 70 6.99 17.10 -25.00
CA GLU A 70 8.10 17.22 -25.96
C GLU A 70 7.61 17.10 -27.41
N VAL A 71 6.66 16.19 -27.67
CA VAL A 71 6.13 15.95 -29.02
C VAL A 71 5.04 16.96 -29.40
N ARG A 72 4.12 17.26 -28.49
CA ARG A 72 2.91 18.04 -28.76
C ARG A 72 3.12 19.54 -28.70
N THR A 73 4.00 20.00 -27.81
CA THR A 73 4.32 21.41 -27.57
C THR A 73 5.82 21.66 -27.49
N PRO A 74 6.59 21.35 -28.56
CA PRO A 74 8.06 21.39 -28.50
C PRO A 74 8.64 22.77 -28.19
N ASP A 75 7.96 23.85 -28.55
CA ASP A 75 8.42 25.21 -28.24
C ASP A 75 8.28 25.55 -26.77
N ALA A 76 7.15 25.22 -26.16
CA ALA A 76 6.92 25.35 -24.72
C ALA A 76 7.90 24.46 -23.94
N TYR A 77 8.10 23.23 -24.39
CA TYR A 77 9.03 22.30 -23.77
C TYR A 77 10.48 22.83 -23.77
N ARG A 78 10.95 23.40 -24.87
CA ARG A 78 12.28 24.01 -24.97
C ARG A 78 12.46 25.22 -24.02
N LYS A 79 11.43 26.04 -23.89
CA LYS A 79 11.43 27.18 -22.95
C LYS A 79 11.40 26.74 -21.49
N LEU A 80 10.69 25.64 -21.18
CA LEU A 80 10.57 25.11 -19.83
C LEU A 80 11.89 24.48 -19.33
N LYS A 81 12.68 23.86 -20.20
CA LYS A 81 13.93 23.16 -19.80
C LYS A 81 14.85 23.98 -18.89
N PRO A 82 15.27 25.22 -19.24
CA PRO A 82 16.12 26.01 -18.37
C PRO A 82 15.42 26.40 -17.06
N LEU A 83 14.09 26.57 -17.05
CA LEU A 83 13.32 26.86 -15.84
C LEU A 83 13.32 25.66 -14.89
N MET A 84 13.17 24.45 -15.40
CA MET A 84 13.24 23.18 -14.61
C MET A 84 14.61 22.95 -13.95
N LEU A 85 15.66 23.54 -14.47
CA LEU A 85 17.02 23.47 -13.93
C LEU A 85 17.40 24.69 -13.08
N SER A 86 16.49 25.65 -12.94
CA SER A 86 16.68 26.86 -12.14
C SER A 86 16.14 26.68 -10.71
N GLU A 87 16.50 27.62 -9.81
CA GLU A 87 15.94 27.66 -8.46
C GLU A 87 14.47 28.11 -8.44
N ARG A 88 13.86 28.41 -9.60
CA ARG A 88 12.47 28.88 -9.70
C ARG A 88 11.44 27.75 -9.70
N ILE A 89 11.85 26.53 -10.05
CA ILE A 89 11.00 25.35 -10.04
C ILE A 89 11.66 24.29 -9.16
N ASP A 90 10.91 23.76 -8.19
CA ASP A 90 11.33 22.65 -7.32
C ASP A 90 10.44 21.42 -7.62
N VAL A 91 10.99 20.37 -8.19
CA VAL A 91 10.25 19.13 -8.42
C VAL A 91 10.20 18.34 -7.11
N THR A 92 9.04 18.29 -6.49
CA THR A 92 8.86 17.79 -5.13
C THR A 92 8.35 16.36 -5.04
N ASN A 93 7.66 15.87 -6.08
CA ASN A 93 7.20 14.49 -6.17
C ASN A 93 7.62 13.88 -7.52
N PRO A 94 8.80 13.26 -7.60
CA PRO A 94 9.27 12.65 -8.83
C PRO A 94 8.77 11.20 -9.02
N THR A 95 7.78 10.73 -8.27
CA THR A 95 7.21 9.40 -8.49
C THR A 95 6.51 9.31 -9.85
N TYR A 96 6.58 8.15 -10.50
CA TYR A 96 6.17 8.00 -11.90
C TYR A 96 4.69 8.32 -12.14
N ALA A 97 3.82 7.94 -11.21
CA ALA A 97 2.38 8.13 -11.31
C ALA A 97 1.72 8.64 -10.02
N GLN A 98 2.47 9.23 -9.10
CA GLN A 98 1.95 9.87 -7.88
C GLN A 98 0.94 9.00 -7.10
N PRO A 99 1.31 7.78 -6.67
CA PRO A 99 0.40 6.86 -6.01
C PRO A 99 0.11 7.27 -4.56
N TYR A 100 -1.04 6.83 -4.03
CA TYR A 100 -1.17 6.71 -2.58
C TYR A 100 -0.27 5.60 -2.07
N MET A 101 0.87 5.94 -1.50
CA MET A 101 1.90 4.98 -1.09
C MET A 101 1.41 3.97 -0.06
N PHE A 102 0.44 4.34 0.77
CA PHE A 102 -0.17 3.41 1.74
C PHE A 102 -1.06 2.33 1.10
N ASN A 103 -1.39 2.43 -0.19
CA ASN A 103 -2.24 1.47 -0.91
C ASN A 103 -1.44 0.44 -1.73
N ILE A 104 -0.15 0.63 -1.92
CA ILE A 104 0.72 -0.19 -2.77
C ILE A 104 1.86 -0.80 -1.98
N ASN A 105 2.47 -1.86 -2.50
CA ASN A 105 3.57 -2.51 -1.79
C ASN A 105 4.86 -1.67 -1.81
N GLY A 106 5.81 -1.99 -0.93
CA GLY A 106 7.05 -1.24 -0.80
C GLY A 106 7.92 -1.25 -2.06
N GLU A 107 7.97 -2.36 -2.80
CA GLU A 107 8.73 -2.43 -4.07
C GLU A 107 8.10 -1.54 -5.15
N SER A 108 6.77 -1.47 -5.22
CA SER A 108 6.10 -0.53 -6.11
C SER A 108 6.49 0.92 -5.82
N ILE A 109 6.57 1.31 -4.55
CA ILE A 109 7.02 2.66 -4.15
C ILE A 109 8.45 2.92 -4.65
N ILE A 110 9.37 1.96 -4.45
CA ILE A 110 10.74 2.08 -4.95
C ILE A 110 10.75 2.25 -6.47
N ARG A 111 9.98 1.46 -7.22
CA ARG A 111 9.88 1.55 -8.68
C ARG A 111 9.26 2.87 -9.12
N GLN A 112 8.26 3.38 -8.44
CA GLN A 112 7.68 4.69 -8.68
C GLN A 112 8.76 5.80 -8.65
N PHE A 113 9.62 5.81 -7.64
CA PHE A 113 10.75 6.75 -7.59
C PHE A 113 11.79 6.47 -8.66
N GLN A 114 12.24 5.22 -8.83
CA GLN A 114 13.30 4.87 -9.78
C GLN A 114 12.94 5.26 -11.22
N TYR A 115 11.75 4.87 -11.68
CA TYR A 115 11.29 5.14 -13.03
C TYR A 115 10.98 6.63 -13.23
N GLY A 116 10.39 7.27 -12.22
CA GLY A 116 10.09 8.70 -12.28
C GLY A 116 11.36 9.56 -12.33
N ILE A 117 12.33 9.30 -11.47
CA ILE A 117 13.64 10.00 -11.47
C ILE A 117 14.38 9.74 -12.78
N ARG A 118 14.38 8.49 -13.29
CA ARG A 118 14.98 8.14 -14.57
C ARG A 118 14.34 8.94 -15.74
N SER A 119 13.02 9.01 -15.79
CA SER A 119 12.29 9.77 -16.80
C SER A 119 12.58 11.27 -16.72
N LEU A 120 12.56 11.85 -15.52
CA LEU A 120 12.89 13.28 -15.33
C LEU A 120 14.33 13.60 -15.74
N ARG A 121 15.29 12.75 -15.41
CA ARG A 121 16.70 12.93 -15.82
C ARG A 121 16.91 12.78 -17.33
N LYS A 122 16.11 11.97 -18.01
CA LYS A 122 16.09 11.87 -19.47
C LYS A 122 15.69 13.20 -20.11
N HIS A 123 14.63 13.84 -19.61
CA HIS A 123 14.11 15.10 -20.14
C HIS A 123 14.90 16.33 -19.70
N PHE A 124 15.36 16.34 -18.45
CA PHE A 124 16.04 17.46 -17.79
C PHE A 124 17.38 16.99 -17.21
N PRO A 125 18.41 16.72 -18.04
CA PRO A 125 19.72 16.28 -17.56
C PRO A 125 20.29 17.30 -16.56
N GLY A 126 20.70 16.82 -15.38
CA GLY A 126 21.21 17.68 -14.29
C GLY A 126 20.16 18.08 -13.25
N ILE A 127 18.90 17.71 -13.42
CA ILE A 127 17.88 17.94 -12.40
C ILE A 127 18.25 17.23 -11.08
N THR A 128 18.03 17.93 -9.97
CA THR A 128 18.30 17.42 -8.62
C THR A 128 17.03 17.45 -7.78
N PHE A 129 16.96 16.54 -6.83
CA PHE A 129 15.83 16.41 -5.90
C PHE A 129 16.33 16.56 -4.47
N SER A 130 15.82 17.53 -3.73
CA SER A 130 16.22 17.78 -2.34
C SER A 130 15.09 17.61 -1.34
N THR A 131 13.89 17.99 -1.72
CA THR A 131 12.71 17.95 -0.84
C THR A 131 11.61 17.12 -1.46
N TYR A 132 11.02 16.22 -0.68
CA TYR A 132 9.79 15.54 -1.06
C TYR A 132 8.59 16.25 -0.45
N SER A 133 7.60 16.55 -1.26
CA SER A 133 6.29 17.04 -0.87
C SER A 133 5.26 16.56 -1.87
N SER A 134 4.01 16.48 -1.46
CA SER A 134 2.91 16.04 -2.31
C SER A 134 1.66 16.85 -1.97
N GLU A 135 0.88 17.18 -2.99
CA GLU A 135 -0.43 17.82 -2.82
C GLU A 135 -1.42 16.85 -2.17
N GLU A 136 -1.51 15.66 -2.71
CA GLU A 136 -2.21 14.54 -2.13
C GLU A 136 -1.34 13.88 -1.04
N PRO A 137 -1.89 13.32 0.04
CA PRO A 137 -1.08 12.71 1.11
C PRO A 137 -0.48 11.36 0.67
N CYS A 138 0.41 11.39 -0.30
CA CYS A 138 1.17 10.24 -0.79
C CYS A 138 2.29 9.87 0.20
N PHE A 139 1.92 9.55 1.45
CA PHE A 139 2.85 9.32 2.55
C PHE A 139 2.76 7.90 3.09
N THR A 140 3.90 7.40 3.58
CA THR A 140 4.01 6.16 4.35
C THR A 140 5.06 6.33 5.44
N SER A 141 4.97 5.55 6.50
CA SER A 141 5.90 5.58 7.64
C SER A 141 7.37 5.37 7.23
N GLN A 142 7.63 4.65 6.15
CA GLN A 142 8.97 4.32 5.67
C GLN A 142 9.62 5.38 4.77
N LEU A 143 8.92 6.47 4.46
CA LEU A 143 9.45 7.54 3.61
C LEU A 143 10.82 8.08 4.06
N PRO A 144 11.13 8.29 5.35
CA PRO A 144 12.46 8.76 5.74
C PRO A 144 13.59 7.89 5.20
N GLN A 145 13.47 6.55 5.26
CA GLN A 145 14.48 5.64 4.73
C GLN A 145 14.55 5.71 3.21
N LEU A 146 13.41 5.64 2.52
CA LEU A 146 13.35 5.67 1.06
C LEU A 146 13.92 6.98 0.51
N LEU A 147 13.51 8.11 1.06
CA LEU A 147 13.98 9.43 0.64
C LEU A 147 15.49 9.58 0.83
N ARG A 148 16.02 9.17 1.99
CA ARG A 148 17.48 9.22 2.22
C ARG A 148 18.26 8.37 1.24
N GLN A 149 17.75 7.18 0.91
CA GLN A 149 18.36 6.29 -0.08
C GLN A 149 18.25 6.80 -1.52
N PHE A 150 17.29 7.68 -1.84
CA PHE A 150 17.22 8.41 -3.10
C PHE A 150 17.96 9.75 -3.10
N GLY A 151 18.60 10.13 -1.96
CA GLY A 151 19.39 11.36 -1.84
C GLY A 151 18.62 12.59 -1.41
N PHE A 152 17.33 12.48 -1.07
CA PHE A 152 16.57 13.59 -0.51
C PHE A 152 17.06 13.96 0.89
N ARG A 153 17.00 15.25 1.19
CA ARG A 153 17.45 15.80 2.48
C ARG A 153 16.27 16.21 3.36
N TYR A 154 15.17 16.64 2.75
CA TYR A 154 14.05 17.28 3.38
C TYR A 154 12.73 16.68 2.94
N MET A 155 11.69 16.96 3.73
CA MET A 155 10.33 16.54 3.44
C MET A 155 9.33 17.59 3.93
N SER A 156 8.18 17.71 3.28
CA SER A 156 7.02 18.39 3.82
C SER A 156 5.82 17.46 3.91
N LEU A 157 5.20 17.43 5.08
CA LEU A 157 3.92 16.75 5.34
C LEU A 157 2.75 17.75 5.27
N LYS A 158 3.05 18.99 4.93
CA LYS A 158 2.04 20.05 4.86
C LYS A 158 1.43 20.08 3.46
N ASN A 159 0.17 19.79 3.39
CA ASN A 159 -0.67 19.97 2.23
C ASN A 159 -1.92 20.77 2.63
N PRO A 160 -2.33 21.79 1.88
CA PRO A 160 -3.49 22.62 2.23
C PRO A 160 -4.81 21.88 2.02
N ASP A 161 -4.86 21.08 0.98
CA ASP A 161 -6.02 20.25 0.65
C ASP A 161 -5.90 18.91 1.34
N THR A 162 -6.95 18.53 2.05
CA THR A 162 -6.93 17.37 2.93
C THR A 162 -7.96 16.32 2.53
N CYS A 163 -8.66 16.56 1.41
CA CYS A 163 -9.87 15.79 1.12
C CYS A 163 -9.62 14.49 0.39
N TRP A 164 -8.80 14.53 -0.63
CA TRP A 164 -8.89 13.50 -1.65
C TRP A 164 -8.24 12.20 -1.20
N GLY A 165 -6.99 12.21 -0.89
CA GLY A 165 -6.25 11.02 -0.56
C GLY A 165 -6.09 10.75 0.93
N GLY A 166 -6.44 11.69 1.76
CA GLY A 166 -6.29 11.59 3.20
C GLY A 166 -5.74 12.86 3.85
N TYR A 167 -5.31 12.73 5.08
CA TYR A 167 -4.96 13.85 5.91
C TYR A 167 -3.84 13.47 6.87
N THR A 168 -2.78 14.26 6.91
CA THR A 168 -1.76 14.08 7.93
C THR A 168 -2.16 14.77 9.23
N ALA A 169 -1.89 14.13 10.36
CA ALA A 169 -2.10 14.73 11.67
C ALA A 169 -1.30 16.03 11.81
N ASN A 170 -1.85 17.00 12.52
CA ASN A 170 -1.14 18.23 12.88
C ASN A 170 -0.33 17.99 14.17
N PHE A 171 0.97 18.27 14.11
CA PHE A 171 1.89 18.11 15.24
C PHE A 171 3.11 19.01 15.10
N GLY A 172 3.80 19.25 16.21
CA GLY A 172 5.06 19.98 16.22
C GLY A 172 4.97 21.46 15.85
N GLY A 173 6.14 22.06 15.69
CA GLY A 173 6.37 23.45 15.34
C GLY A 173 6.88 23.62 13.91
N GLN A 174 7.82 24.56 13.70
CA GLN A 174 8.31 24.90 12.36
C GLN A 174 8.94 23.73 11.61
N THR A 175 9.72 22.94 12.31
CA THR A 175 10.38 21.72 11.78
C THR A 175 10.37 20.61 12.79
N VAL A 176 10.41 19.39 12.28
CA VAL A 176 10.58 18.15 13.06
C VAL A 176 11.69 17.30 12.47
N ARG A 177 12.36 16.54 13.31
CA ARG A 177 13.21 15.43 12.87
C ARG A 177 12.34 14.18 12.81
N LEU A 178 11.94 13.86 11.58
CA LEU A 178 11.04 12.75 11.31
C LEU A 178 11.84 11.45 11.26
N THR A 179 11.50 10.50 12.12
CA THR A 179 12.18 9.21 12.22
C THR A 179 11.29 8.10 11.67
N GLY A 180 11.79 7.36 10.68
CA GLY A 180 11.15 6.17 10.15
C GLY A 180 11.28 4.94 11.07
N PRO A 181 10.61 3.83 10.73
CA PRO A 181 10.63 2.60 11.52
C PRO A 181 12.02 2.00 11.72
N ASP A 182 12.90 2.12 10.74
CA ASP A 182 14.29 1.65 10.77
C ASP A 182 15.26 2.56 11.54
N GLY A 183 14.78 3.70 12.05
CA GLY A 183 15.59 4.71 12.73
C GLY A 183 16.20 5.78 11.82
N THR A 184 16.03 5.70 10.51
CA THR A 184 16.48 6.75 9.57
C THR A 184 15.71 8.04 9.81
N THR A 185 16.41 9.18 9.76
CA THR A 185 15.83 10.50 10.00
C THR A 185 15.89 11.43 8.80
N VAL A 186 14.87 12.28 8.68
CA VAL A 186 14.81 13.38 7.72
C VAL A 186 14.25 14.63 8.40
N ILE A 187 14.77 15.82 8.03
CA ILE A 187 14.16 17.08 8.50
C ILE A 187 12.89 17.34 7.68
N ALA A 188 11.79 17.57 8.39
CA ALA A 188 10.49 17.78 7.76
C ALA A 188 9.77 19.03 8.29
N VAL A 189 8.95 19.64 7.42
CA VAL A 189 7.95 20.61 7.83
C VAL A 189 6.64 19.86 8.06
N PRO A 190 6.14 19.79 9.29
CA PRO A 190 4.88 19.12 9.59
C PRO A 190 3.70 20.06 9.28
N ARG A 191 2.50 19.53 9.31
CA ARG A 191 1.31 20.33 9.57
C ARG A 191 1.42 20.79 11.02
N TYR A 192 1.54 22.11 11.25
CA TYR A 192 1.81 22.66 12.60
C TYR A 192 0.71 22.30 13.60
N ALA A 193 1.07 22.08 14.85
CA ALA A 193 0.11 21.76 15.91
C ALA A 193 -0.99 22.84 16.05
N CYS A 194 -0.68 24.11 15.74
CA CYS A 194 -1.63 25.20 15.74
C CYS A 194 -2.49 25.32 14.46
N GLU A 195 -2.23 24.48 13.45
CA GLU A 195 -2.96 24.51 12.19
C GLU A 195 -4.23 23.67 12.29
N SER A 196 -5.36 24.26 11.97
CA SER A 196 -6.66 23.61 11.99
C SER A 196 -7.34 23.72 10.61
N LEU A 197 -8.43 22.97 10.41
CA LEU A 197 -9.26 23.14 9.24
C LEU A 197 -9.91 24.53 9.22
N GLN A 198 -10.15 25.07 8.04
CA GLN A 198 -10.96 26.28 7.90
C GLN A 198 -12.39 26.03 8.41
N PRO A 199 -13.02 27.03 9.00
CA PRO A 199 -14.42 26.94 9.40
C PRO A 199 -15.30 26.51 8.20
N ASN A 200 -16.15 25.52 8.42
CA ASN A 200 -17.05 24.93 7.40
C ASN A 200 -16.33 24.24 6.22
N SER A 201 -15.04 24.00 6.30
CA SER A 201 -14.27 23.23 5.33
C SER A 201 -14.01 21.82 5.87
N VAL A 202 -14.06 20.84 4.99
CA VAL A 202 -13.69 19.44 5.32
C VAL A 202 -12.30 19.08 4.80
N TRP A 203 -11.67 19.98 4.03
CA TRP A 203 -10.41 19.70 3.35
C TRP A 203 -9.39 20.83 3.32
N GLN A 204 -9.78 22.09 3.55
CA GLN A 204 -8.85 23.20 3.57
C GLN A 204 -8.45 23.57 4.99
N THR A 205 -7.16 23.81 5.21
CA THR A 205 -6.66 24.28 6.49
C THR A 205 -6.59 25.81 6.52
N ILE A 206 -6.42 26.35 7.74
CA ILE A 206 -6.20 27.78 7.92
C ILE A 206 -4.91 28.28 7.28
N ALA A 207 -3.97 27.36 6.93
CA ALA A 207 -2.74 27.71 6.21
C ALA A 207 -2.99 28.13 4.74
N TRP A 208 -4.19 27.89 4.23
CA TRP A 208 -4.58 28.27 2.88
C TRP A 208 -4.35 29.77 2.65
N ARG A 209 -3.53 30.10 1.67
CA ARG A 209 -3.17 31.48 1.29
C ARG A 209 -2.68 32.34 2.46
N ASN A 210 -1.99 31.75 3.44
CA ASN A 210 -1.53 32.47 4.63
C ASN A 210 -2.66 33.28 5.29
N SER A 211 -3.78 32.66 5.60
CA SER A 211 -4.93 33.36 6.19
C SER A 211 -4.52 34.12 7.46
N PRO A 212 -5.19 35.24 7.79
CA PRO A 212 -4.91 35.99 9.02
C PRO A 212 -5.02 35.11 10.28
N GLN A 213 -5.97 34.15 10.30
CA GLN A 213 -6.13 33.19 11.40
C GLN A 213 -4.92 32.30 11.55
N TYR A 214 -4.36 31.84 10.43
CA TYR A 214 -3.16 31.00 10.41
C TYR A 214 -1.94 31.77 10.93
N LEU A 215 -1.68 32.97 10.42
CA LEU A 215 -0.54 33.77 10.84
C LEU A 215 -0.60 34.14 12.33
N GLU A 216 -1.80 34.46 12.83
CA GLU A 216 -2.02 34.75 14.24
C GLU A 216 -1.83 33.47 15.11
N ALA A 217 -2.32 32.30 14.65
CA ALA A 217 -2.11 31.05 15.35
C ALA A 217 -0.60 30.70 15.43
N CYS A 218 0.13 30.87 14.33
CA CYS A 218 1.59 30.69 14.30
C CYS A 218 2.32 31.63 15.23
N ARG A 219 1.93 32.91 15.28
CA ARG A 219 2.51 33.91 16.18
C ARG A 219 2.31 33.51 17.64
N LYS A 220 1.09 33.07 18.02
CA LYS A 220 0.78 32.58 19.37
C LYS A 220 1.55 31.33 19.73
N ALA A 221 1.82 30.46 18.76
CA ALA A 221 2.60 29.24 18.94
C ALA A 221 4.12 29.46 18.88
N GLY A 222 4.59 30.70 18.73
CA GLY A 222 6.03 31.04 18.68
C GLY A 222 6.73 30.63 17.40
N ILE A 223 6.00 30.40 16.29
CA ILE A 223 6.57 30.05 14.98
C ILE A 223 7.02 31.35 14.29
N GLY A 224 8.34 31.56 14.22
CA GLY A 224 8.93 32.81 13.72
C GLY A 224 8.78 33.03 12.22
N ASN A 225 8.94 32.00 11.42
CA ASN A 225 8.90 32.01 9.96
C ASN A 225 7.83 31.02 9.47
N PRO A 226 6.52 31.33 9.60
CA PRO A 226 5.48 30.40 9.19
C PRO A 226 5.44 30.24 7.66
N VAL A 227 5.09 29.04 7.19
CA VAL A 227 4.89 28.76 5.78
C VAL A 227 3.49 28.21 5.54
N GLY A 228 2.76 28.84 4.63
CA GLY A 228 1.55 28.30 4.04
C GLY A 228 1.85 27.64 2.71
N MET A 229 0.84 27.01 2.14
CA MET A 229 0.99 26.25 0.89
C MET A 229 -0.32 26.23 0.11
N CYS A 230 -0.21 26.23 -1.21
CA CYS A 230 -1.28 25.88 -2.13
C CYS A 230 -0.67 25.18 -3.35
N TYR A 231 -1.16 24.02 -3.69
CA TYR A 231 -0.93 23.45 -5.02
C TYR A 231 -2.20 23.56 -5.84
N GLN A 232 -2.03 23.86 -7.11
CA GLN A 232 -3.13 23.95 -8.06
C GLN A 232 -3.37 22.58 -8.67
N ASP A 233 -4.54 22.03 -8.38
CA ASP A 233 -4.96 20.75 -8.89
C ASP A 233 -5.15 20.80 -10.41
N ALA A 234 -4.58 19.82 -11.09
CA ALA A 234 -4.82 19.47 -12.49
C ALA A 234 -4.67 20.64 -13.49
N GLY A 235 -3.82 21.60 -13.17
CA GLY A 235 -3.51 22.72 -14.06
C GLY A 235 -4.56 23.82 -14.10
N TRP A 236 -5.22 24.12 -13.00
CA TRP A 236 -6.12 25.28 -12.92
C TRP A 236 -5.44 26.57 -13.31
N LYS A 237 -6.15 27.43 -14.05
CA LYS A 237 -5.68 28.76 -14.48
C LYS A 237 -5.66 29.79 -13.36
N HIS A 238 -5.13 29.46 -12.21
CA HIS A 238 -5.07 30.37 -11.08
C HIS A 238 -3.68 30.41 -10.51
N GLY A 239 -3.28 31.51 -9.97
CA GLY A 239 -1.98 31.78 -9.42
C GLY A 239 -1.28 32.91 -10.15
N PRO A 240 -0.26 33.53 -9.55
CA PRO A 240 0.18 33.28 -8.15
C PRO A 240 -0.95 33.42 -7.12
N TRP A 241 -1.03 32.43 -6.18
CA TRP A 241 -2.19 32.33 -5.26
C TRP A 241 -2.25 33.37 -4.15
N LEU A 242 -1.11 33.90 -3.70
CA LEU A 242 -1.13 34.98 -2.69
C LEU A 242 -1.78 36.24 -3.21
N GLY A 243 -1.58 36.58 -4.49
CA GLY A 243 -2.05 37.83 -5.09
C GLY A 243 -1.42 39.06 -4.48
N GLU A 244 -1.85 40.26 -4.92
CA GLU A 244 -1.29 41.53 -4.51
C GLU A 244 -1.57 41.92 -3.04
N GLY A 245 -2.52 41.27 -2.40
CA GLY A 245 -2.97 41.62 -1.04
C GLY A 245 -2.10 41.09 0.11
N ARG A 246 -1.06 40.31 -0.17
CA ARG A 246 -0.22 39.61 0.84
C ARG A 246 1.23 40.07 0.82
N LYS A 247 1.43 41.39 0.98
CA LYS A 247 2.76 42.03 0.99
C LYS A 247 3.69 41.58 2.12
N ASP A 248 3.16 40.94 3.16
CA ASP A 248 3.86 40.36 4.30
C ASP A 248 4.33 38.90 4.06
N SER A 249 3.97 38.32 2.92
CA SER A 249 4.30 36.94 2.56
C SER A 249 5.20 36.90 1.33
N ARG A 250 6.20 35.99 1.37
CA ARG A 250 7.16 35.78 0.30
C ARG A 250 7.00 34.39 -0.30
N TYR A 251 7.01 34.29 -1.64
CA TYR A 251 7.08 32.99 -2.33
C TYR A 251 8.44 32.32 -2.13
N VAL A 252 8.42 31.04 -1.86
CA VAL A 252 9.61 30.17 -1.74
C VAL A 252 9.30 28.80 -2.28
N THR A 253 10.32 28.07 -2.74
CA THR A 253 10.23 26.63 -2.91
C THR A 253 10.37 25.91 -1.57
N TRP A 254 9.96 24.64 -1.47
CA TRP A 254 10.18 23.85 -0.26
C TRP A 254 11.66 23.73 0.07
N THR A 255 12.50 23.48 -0.94
CA THR A 255 13.96 23.37 -0.77
C THR A 255 14.55 24.68 -0.26
N GLU A 256 14.17 25.82 -0.81
CA GLU A 256 14.61 27.14 -0.32
C GLU A 256 14.16 27.37 1.11
N TYR A 257 12.87 27.15 1.41
CA TYR A 257 12.32 27.40 2.74
C TYR A 257 13.04 26.59 3.81
N ILE A 258 13.12 25.26 3.63
CA ILE A 258 13.71 24.39 4.65
C ILE A 258 15.21 24.65 4.80
N SER A 259 15.92 24.90 3.68
CA SER A 259 17.37 25.11 3.75
C SER A 259 17.76 26.45 4.39
N ARG A 260 17.03 27.54 4.12
CA ARG A 260 17.42 28.92 4.44
C ARG A 260 16.64 29.55 5.60
N TYR A 261 15.36 29.20 5.80
CA TYR A 261 14.46 29.93 6.70
C TYR A 261 13.97 29.13 7.90
N THR A 262 14.46 27.89 8.06
CA THR A 262 14.15 27.06 9.24
C THR A 262 15.37 26.84 10.12
N ASP A 263 15.12 26.78 11.43
CA ASP A 263 16.13 26.41 12.42
C ASP A 263 16.07 24.88 12.66
N LYS A 264 16.96 24.15 11.99
CA LYS A 264 17.01 22.69 12.03
C LYS A 264 17.51 22.16 13.38
N GLU A 265 18.25 23.00 14.14
CA GLU A 265 18.74 22.62 15.48
C GLU A 265 17.59 22.56 16.49
N LYS A 266 16.53 23.33 16.26
CA LYS A 266 15.32 23.32 17.08
C LYS A 266 14.29 22.30 16.65
N ALA A 267 14.58 21.48 15.65
CA ALA A 267 13.66 20.43 15.22
C ALA A 267 13.40 19.42 16.34
N THR A 268 12.14 19.25 16.68
CA THR A 268 11.71 18.25 17.68
C THR A 268 11.64 16.87 17.05
N ASP A 269 11.99 15.85 17.83
CA ASP A 269 11.92 14.47 17.35
C ASP A 269 10.45 14.01 17.26
N HIS A 270 10.12 13.40 16.15
CA HIS A 270 8.80 12.80 15.92
C HIS A 270 8.96 11.49 15.16
N ARG A 271 8.30 10.43 15.66
CA ARG A 271 8.23 9.14 14.97
C ARG A 271 6.94 9.08 14.17
N PHE A 272 7.07 9.08 12.87
CA PHE A 272 5.94 9.00 11.96
C PHE A 272 5.43 7.55 11.86
N SER A 273 4.13 7.39 11.94
CA SER A 273 3.44 6.12 11.78
C SER A 273 2.45 6.20 10.62
N GLN A 274 2.10 5.05 10.04
CA GLN A 274 1.00 4.99 9.08
C GLN A 274 -0.34 5.46 9.71
N GLU A 275 -0.45 5.42 11.03
CA GLU A 275 -1.58 5.94 11.79
C GLU A 275 -1.70 7.47 11.80
N ASP A 276 -0.63 8.18 11.43
CA ASP A 276 -0.61 9.64 11.29
C ASP A 276 -1.21 10.12 9.95
N VAL A 277 -1.59 9.18 9.09
CA VAL A 277 -2.29 9.45 7.83
C VAL A 277 -3.74 8.99 7.94
N LEU A 278 -4.69 9.91 7.75
CA LEU A 278 -6.09 9.56 7.57
C LEU A 278 -6.32 9.17 6.10
N PRO A 279 -6.53 7.89 5.78
CA PRO A 279 -6.86 7.48 4.43
C PRO A 279 -8.33 7.78 4.13
N GLY A 280 -8.66 9.04 3.90
CA GLY A 280 -10.04 9.53 3.75
C GLY A 280 -10.76 8.93 2.54
N LEU A 281 -10.00 8.59 1.50
CA LEU A 281 -10.53 8.09 0.24
C LEU A 281 -9.75 6.84 -0.21
N MET A 282 -10.19 5.69 0.26
CA MET A 282 -9.64 4.40 -0.19
C MET A 282 -10.57 3.76 -1.24
N TRP A 283 -10.93 4.54 -2.25
CA TRP A 283 -11.95 4.19 -3.22
C TRP A 283 -11.68 2.88 -3.95
N GLY A 284 -10.49 2.74 -4.49
CA GLY A 284 -10.11 1.56 -5.24
C GLY A 284 -10.22 0.28 -4.41
N SER A 285 -9.98 0.39 -3.10
CA SER A 285 -10.04 -0.75 -2.19
C SER A 285 -11.43 -1.01 -1.61
N GLN A 286 -12.29 0.00 -1.51
CA GLN A 286 -13.58 -0.13 -0.85
C GLN A 286 -14.76 -0.08 -1.82
N VAL A 287 -14.66 0.75 -2.85
CA VAL A 287 -15.73 0.96 -3.82
C VAL A 287 -15.52 0.07 -5.03
N MET A 288 -14.29 -0.05 -5.49
CA MET A 288 -13.92 -0.87 -6.64
C MET A 288 -12.86 -1.92 -6.28
N GLN A 289 -13.23 -2.84 -5.44
CA GLN A 289 -12.39 -3.97 -5.04
C GLN A 289 -11.64 -4.63 -6.21
N ARG A 290 -12.26 -4.72 -7.41
CA ARG A 290 -11.63 -5.24 -8.62
C ARG A 290 -10.37 -4.49 -9.01
N ILE A 291 -10.33 -3.16 -8.82
CA ILE A 291 -9.15 -2.33 -9.06
C ILE A 291 -8.01 -2.77 -8.14
N ALA A 292 -8.27 -2.78 -6.84
CA ALA A 292 -7.27 -3.16 -5.84
C ALA A 292 -6.74 -4.58 -6.06
N ARG A 293 -7.61 -5.54 -6.40
CA ARG A 293 -7.21 -6.92 -6.72
C ARG A 293 -6.33 -7.00 -7.97
N ASN A 294 -6.72 -6.35 -9.04
CA ASN A 294 -5.96 -6.35 -10.28
C ASN A 294 -4.56 -5.75 -10.08
N VAL A 295 -4.48 -4.61 -9.39
CA VAL A 295 -3.20 -3.98 -9.07
C VAL A 295 -2.33 -4.90 -8.21
N ARG A 296 -2.87 -5.46 -7.12
CA ARG A 296 -2.12 -6.38 -6.25
C ARG A 296 -1.64 -7.63 -6.97
N ARG A 297 -2.48 -8.23 -7.79
CA ARG A 297 -2.11 -9.39 -8.63
C ARG A 297 -0.93 -9.05 -9.54
N SER A 298 -0.98 -7.90 -10.22
CA SER A 298 0.09 -7.46 -11.10
C SER A 298 1.39 -7.16 -10.33
N GLU A 299 1.32 -6.53 -9.15
CA GLU A 299 2.48 -6.34 -8.28
C GLU A 299 3.20 -7.66 -7.97
N ASN A 300 2.44 -8.68 -7.55
CA ASN A 300 2.99 -9.99 -7.23
C ASN A 300 3.56 -10.69 -8.48
N ASN A 301 2.85 -10.63 -9.61
CA ASN A 301 3.26 -11.27 -10.87
C ASN A 301 4.55 -10.69 -11.42
N ILE A 302 4.73 -9.36 -11.39
CA ILE A 302 5.96 -8.73 -11.89
C ILE A 302 7.14 -9.09 -11.00
N LEU A 303 6.98 -9.05 -9.67
CA LEU A 303 8.04 -9.44 -8.73
C LEU A 303 8.45 -10.91 -8.89
N MET A 304 7.48 -11.81 -9.10
CA MET A 304 7.77 -13.21 -9.40
C MET A 304 8.48 -13.36 -10.75
N ALA A 305 8.09 -12.57 -11.77
CA ALA A 305 8.71 -12.59 -13.08
C ALA A 305 10.18 -12.12 -13.05
N GLU A 306 10.49 -11.04 -12.33
CA GLU A 306 11.87 -10.58 -12.11
C GLU A 306 12.71 -11.66 -11.44
N LYS A 307 12.19 -12.27 -10.38
CA LYS A 307 12.85 -13.34 -9.63
C LYS A 307 13.10 -14.59 -10.47
N MET A 308 12.12 -15.02 -11.26
CA MET A 308 12.30 -16.14 -12.21
C MET A 308 13.34 -15.82 -13.29
N SER A 309 13.31 -14.60 -13.83
CA SER A 309 14.30 -14.16 -14.80
C SER A 309 15.73 -14.13 -14.23
N ALA A 310 15.87 -13.78 -12.95
CA ALA A 310 17.16 -13.80 -12.26
C ALA A 310 17.65 -15.23 -12.00
N MET A 311 16.77 -16.18 -11.68
CA MET A 311 17.13 -17.61 -11.60
C MET A 311 17.67 -18.11 -12.93
N ASP A 312 16.95 -17.86 -14.03
CA ASP A 312 17.36 -18.24 -15.39
C ASP A 312 18.70 -17.61 -15.79
N PHE A 313 18.95 -16.37 -15.42
CA PHE A 313 20.24 -15.72 -15.65
C PHE A 313 21.37 -16.41 -14.90
N VAL A 314 21.18 -16.74 -13.62
CA VAL A 314 22.20 -17.39 -12.78
C VAL A 314 22.51 -18.82 -13.29
N GLU A 315 21.51 -19.57 -13.70
CA GLU A 315 21.67 -20.98 -14.09
C GLU A 315 22.09 -21.18 -15.54
N HIS A 316 21.56 -20.35 -16.45
CA HIS A 316 21.72 -20.56 -17.89
C HIS A 316 22.42 -19.40 -18.59
N GLY A 317 22.68 -18.27 -17.90
CA GLY A 317 23.29 -17.07 -18.48
C GLY A 317 22.36 -16.30 -19.43
N ASN A 318 21.06 -16.59 -19.42
CA ASN A 318 20.10 -15.94 -20.29
C ASN A 318 19.84 -14.49 -19.84
N LYS A 319 19.93 -13.56 -20.79
CA LYS A 319 19.65 -12.15 -20.51
C LYS A 319 18.19 -11.95 -20.13
N PRO A 320 17.92 -11.10 -19.11
CA PRO A 320 16.56 -10.77 -18.72
C PRO A 320 15.74 -10.20 -19.89
N CYS A 321 14.44 -10.40 -19.82
CA CYS A 321 13.48 -9.75 -20.72
C CYS A 321 13.21 -8.31 -20.26
N GLN A 322 14.24 -7.45 -20.27
CA GLN A 322 14.17 -6.11 -19.65
C GLN A 322 13.09 -5.24 -20.28
N THR A 323 12.89 -5.30 -21.58
CA THR A 323 11.84 -4.53 -22.28
C THR A 323 10.45 -4.92 -21.81
N GLU A 324 10.18 -6.21 -21.65
CA GLU A 324 8.89 -6.70 -21.14
C GLU A 324 8.69 -6.33 -19.68
N LEU A 325 9.74 -6.42 -18.86
CA LEU A 325 9.68 -6.04 -17.45
C LEU A 325 9.49 -4.54 -17.27
N ASP A 326 10.22 -3.71 -18.03
CA ASP A 326 10.07 -2.25 -17.97
C ASP A 326 8.64 -1.82 -18.38
N GLU A 327 8.07 -2.43 -19.42
CA GLU A 327 6.71 -2.11 -19.83
C GLU A 327 5.67 -2.65 -18.82
N ALA A 328 5.89 -3.84 -18.24
CA ALA A 328 5.02 -4.35 -17.18
C ALA A 328 5.01 -3.41 -15.97
N TRP A 329 6.17 -2.93 -15.54
CA TRP A 329 6.28 -1.94 -14.44
C TRP A 329 5.60 -0.62 -14.82
N ARG A 330 5.82 -0.12 -16.03
CA ARG A 330 5.17 1.11 -16.50
C ARG A 330 3.63 0.99 -16.40
N GLN A 331 3.07 -0.09 -16.94
CA GLN A 331 1.62 -0.33 -16.92
C GLN A 331 1.09 -0.46 -15.48
N LEU A 332 1.81 -1.17 -14.62
CA LEU A 332 1.44 -1.27 -13.20
C LEU A 332 1.48 0.10 -12.52
N MET A 333 2.55 0.87 -12.69
CA MET A 333 2.70 2.19 -12.05
C MET A 333 1.58 3.14 -12.45
N LEU A 334 1.15 3.13 -13.71
CA LEU A 334 0.00 3.92 -14.18
C LEU A 334 -1.30 3.49 -13.50
N SER A 335 -1.49 2.20 -13.27
CA SER A 335 -2.67 1.67 -12.57
C SER A 335 -2.72 2.04 -11.07
N GLN A 336 -1.62 2.56 -10.54
CA GLN A 336 -1.47 3.00 -9.14
C GLN A 336 -1.68 4.51 -8.96
N HIS A 337 -1.97 5.25 -10.02
CA HIS A 337 -2.23 6.69 -9.96
C HIS A 337 -3.39 6.98 -9.00
N HIS A 338 -3.21 7.97 -8.10
CA HIS A 338 -4.19 8.25 -7.03
C HIS A 338 -5.58 8.59 -7.57
N ASP A 339 -5.70 9.42 -8.62
CA ASP A 339 -6.97 9.79 -9.23
C ASP A 339 -7.79 8.59 -9.72
N SER A 340 -7.10 7.58 -10.24
CA SER A 340 -7.75 6.37 -10.73
C SER A 340 -8.38 5.54 -9.60
N TRP A 341 -7.90 5.73 -8.37
CA TRP A 341 -8.45 5.10 -7.17
C TRP A 341 -9.49 5.98 -6.47
N ILE A 342 -9.37 7.31 -6.59
CA ILE A 342 -10.36 8.26 -6.02
C ILE A 342 -11.67 8.22 -6.80
N VAL A 343 -11.61 8.27 -8.12
CA VAL A 343 -12.77 8.46 -9.00
C VAL A 343 -12.83 7.43 -10.13
N PRO A 344 -12.88 6.13 -9.81
CA PRO A 344 -12.74 5.05 -10.79
C PRO A 344 -13.77 5.09 -11.92
N TYR A 345 -14.95 5.66 -11.68
CA TYR A 345 -16.00 5.81 -12.69
C TYR A 345 -15.93 7.11 -13.49
N ASN A 346 -15.00 7.99 -13.18
CA ASN A 346 -14.80 9.16 -14.02
C ASN A 346 -14.30 8.77 -15.39
N THR A 347 -14.75 9.55 -16.39
CA THR A 347 -14.32 9.38 -17.76
C THR A 347 -12.88 9.85 -17.85
N PHE A 348 -11.98 8.92 -18.08
CA PHE A 348 -10.63 9.21 -18.49
C PHE A 348 -10.66 9.60 -19.98
N ARG A 349 -10.20 10.79 -20.33
CA ARG A 349 -10.43 11.45 -21.63
C ARG A 349 -10.15 10.61 -22.88
N ILE A 350 -9.33 9.58 -22.77
CA ILE A 350 -8.82 8.84 -23.93
C ILE A 350 -9.38 7.42 -24.04
N ARG A 351 -9.82 6.78 -22.95
CA ARG A 351 -10.11 5.32 -22.92
C ARG A 351 -11.33 4.90 -22.10
N GLY A 352 -12.29 5.76 -21.92
CA GLY A 352 -13.45 5.48 -21.10
C GLY A 352 -13.25 5.83 -19.62
N THR A 353 -13.61 4.94 -18.70
CA THR A 353 -13.42 5.17 -17.26
C THR A 353 -12.03 4.77 -16.78
N TRP A 354 -11.60 5.31 -15.63
CA TRP A 354 -10.37 4.89 -14.96
C TRP A 354 -10.35 3.38 -14.67
N GLU A 355 -11.49 2.82 -14.24
CA GLU A 355 -11.62 1.38 -14.01
C GLU A 355 -11.20 0.56 -15.23
N LYS A 356 -11.70 0.93 -16.44
CA LYS A 356 -11.35 0.23 -17.67
C LYS A 356 -9.90 0.43 -18.07
N ALA A 357 -9.34 1.61 -17.80
CA ALA A 357 -7.93 1.86 -18.03
C ALA A 357 -7.05 0.99 -17.14
N ILE A 358 -7.36 0.91 -15.84
CA ILE A 358 -6.65 0.05 -14.89
C ILE A 358 -6.74 -1.42 -15.30
N GLU A 359 -7.93 -1.89 -15.69
CA GLU A 359 -8.10 -3.26 -16.17
C GLU A 359 -7.19 -3.56 -17.40
N ALA A 360 -7.11 -2.64 -18.35
CA ALA A 360 -6.26 -2.79 -19.53
C ALA A 360 -4.77 -2.78 -19.14
N TRP A 361 -4.34 -1.87 -18.29
CA TRP A 361 -2.96 -1.76 -17.83
C TRP A 361 -2.52 -3.00 -17.04
N THR A 362 -3.32 -3.43 -16.08
CA THR A 362 -2.99 -4.61 -15.26
C THR A 362 -3.01 -5.91 -16.08
N ASN A 363 -3.95 -6.08 -17.02
CA ASN A 363 -3.95 -7.22 -17.93
C ASN A 363 -2.69 -7.25 -18.83
N THR A 364 -2.21 -6.10 -19.28
CA THR A 364 -0.96 -6.00 -20.04
C THR A 364 0.23 -6.39 -19.16
N ALA A 365 0.32 -5.84 -17.95
CA ALA A 365 1.38 -6.16 -16.98
C ALA A 365 1.42 -7.66 -16.66
N ASP A 366 0.26 -8.27 -16.41
CA ASP A 366 0.14 -9.70 -16.11
C ASP A 366 0.55 -10.58 -17.33
N SER A 367 0.14 -10.19 -18.54
CA SER A 367 0.51 -10.90 -19.77
C SER A 367 2.03 -10.90 -20.01
N LEU A 368 2.66 -9.73 -19.83
CA LEU A 368 4.11 -9.59 -19.95
C LEU A 368 4.85 -10.37 -18.86
N SER A 369 4.38 -10.31 -17.62
CA SER A 369 4.93 -11.09 -16.51
C SER A 369 4.85 -12.60 -16.78
N ALA A 370 3.71 -13.09 -17.25
CA ALA A 370 3.54 -14.48 -17.63
C ALA A 370 4.48 -14.91 -18.77
N LYS A 371 4.69 -14.03 -19.77
CA LYS A 371 5.66 -14.28 -20.87
C LYS A 371 7.08 -14.43 -20.33
N VAL A 372 7.51 -13.57 -19.39
CA VAL A 372 8.83 -13.65 -18.76
C VAL A 372 8.98 -14.94 -17.96
N ILE A 373 8.00 -15.27 -17.10
CA ILE A 373 8.00 -16.52 -16.31
C ILE A 373 8.07 -17.76 -17.20
N ASN A 374 7.26 -17.78 -18.27
CA ASN A 374 7.25 -18.93 -19.21
C ASN A 374 8.58 -19.10 -19.92
N LYS A 375 9.24 -17.99 -20.31
CA LYS A 375 10.55 -18.03 -20.95
C LYS A 375 11.62 -18.54 -19.98
N ALA A 376 11.64 -18.01 -18.76
CA ALA A 376 12.60 -18.42 -17.71
C ALA A 376 12.49 -19.89 -17.32
N ALA A 377 11.31 -20.50 -17.46
CA ALA A 377 11.06 -21.90 -17.14
C ALA A 377 11.02 -22.84 -18.35
N SER A 378 11.51 -22.41 -19.52
CA SER A 378 11.34 -23.16 -20.78
C SER A 378 12.44 -24.20 -21.10
N HIS A 379 13.33 -24.47 -20.13
CA HIS A 379 14.56 -25.23 -20.39
C HIS A 379 14.40 -26.73 -20.42
N ASP A 380 13.23 -27.27 -20.09
CA ASP A 380 13.01 -28.73 -20.15
C ASP A 380 11.68 -29.11 -20.82
N THR A 381 11.75 -30.17 -21.59
CA THR A 381 10.62 -30.71 -22.36
C THR A 381 10.13 -32.07 -21.87
N ASP A 382 10.71 -32.63 -20.78
CA ASP A 382 10.27 -33.90 -20.23
C ASP A 382 8.90 -33.83 -19.57
N ASN A 383 7.87 -34.16 -20.34
CA ASN A 383 6.48 -34.13 -19.89
C ASN A 383 6.12 -35.13 -18.78
N GLY A 384 7.03 -36.03 -18.41
CA GLY A 384 6.85 -36.94 -17.26
C GLY A 384 7.09 -36.27 -15.90
N PHE A 385 7.60 -35.06 -15.89
CA PHE A 385 7.93 -34.31 -14.68
C PHE A 385 7.23 -32.97 -14.61
N ILE A 386 7.16 -32.42 -13.41
CA ILE A 386 6.83 -31.03 -13.12
C ILE A 386 7.92 -30.44 -12.26
N THR A 387 8.23 -29.17 -12.51
CA THR A 387 9.15 -28.39 -11.69
C THR A 387 8.38 -27.38 -10.85
N LEU A 388 8.71 -27.32 -9.58
CA LEU A 388 8.14 -26.44 -8.57
C LEU A 388 9.18 -25.39 -8.21
N TYR A 389 8.90 -24.10 -8.50
CA TYR A 389 9.79 -22.98 -8.21
C TYR A 389 9.31 -22.23 -6.98
N ASN A 390 10.24 -21.99 -6.05
CA ASN A 390 10.06 -21.11 -4.91
C ASN A 390 10.87 -19.83 -5.13
N VAL A 391 10.18 -18.71 -5.25
CA VAL A 391 10.80 -17.38 -5.46
C VAL A 391 11.04 -16.60 -4.17
N THR A 392 10.78 -17.22 -2.99
CA THR A 392 11.07 -16.62 -1.69
C THR A 392 12.47 -16.98 -1.20
N GLY A 393 13.04 -16.15 -0.33
CA GLY A 393 14.40 -16.35 0.20
C GLY A 393 14.53 -17.43 1.28
N GLN A 394 13.45 -18.19 1.56
CA GLN A 394 13.45 -19.26 2.56
C GLN A 394 12.82 -20.55 2.01
N PRO A 395 13.24 -21.72 2.50
CA PRO A 395 12.63 -22.99 2.10
C PRO A 395 11.18 -23.04 2.58
N ARG A 396 10.36 -23.80 1.84
CA ARG A 396 8.95 -23.97 2.16
C ARG A 396 8.51 -25.40 1.97
N ARG A 397 7.63 -25.86 2.88
CA ARG A 397 6.97 -27.15 2.78
C ARG A 397 5.46 -26.92 2.72
N GLU A 398 4.85 -27.28 1.61
CA GLU A 398 3.43 -27.05 1.42
C GLU A 398 2.78 -28.03 0.45
N VAL A 399 1.45 -28.06 0.52
CA VAL A 399 0.62 -28.79 -0.45
C VAL A 399 0.46 -27.93 -1.68
N VAL A 400 1.04 -28.36 -2.79
CA VAL A 400 0.98 -27.69 -4.09
C VAL A 400 -0.11 -28.32 -4.95
N SER A 401 -0.95 -27.47 -5.58
CA SER A 401 -1.92 -27.92 -6.58
C SER A 401 -1.24 -28.03 -7.94
N VAL A 402 -1.36 -29.19 -8.56
CA VAL A 402 -0.84 -29.49 -9.88
C VAL A 402 -2.00 -29.81 -10.82
N ARG A 403 -2.13 -29.06 -11.90
CA ARG A 403 -3.14 -29.37 -12.92
C ARG A 403 -2.58 -30.36 -13.94
N ASP A 404 -3.16 -31.55 -13.96
CA ASP A 404 -2.83 -32.59 -14.94
C ASP A 404 -4.08 -33.05 -15.68
N LYS A 405 -4.02 -33.12 -17.04
CA LYS A 405 -5.12 -33.55 -17.92
C LYS A 405 -6.51 -32.95 -17.57
N GLY A 406 -6.49 -31.68 -17.09
CA GLY A 406 -7.73 -30.98 -16.72
C GLY A 406 -8.21 -31.25 -15.29
N GLN A 407 -7.55 -32.11 -14.55
CA GLN A 407 -7.84 -32.39 -13.14
C GLN A 407 -6.79 -31.73 -12.22
N ASN A 408 -7.20 -31.29 -11.05
CA ASN A 408 -6.30 -30.83 -10.01
C ASN A 408 -5.86 -32.04 -9.17
N THR A 409 -4.57 -32.28 -9.10
CA THR A 409 -3.92 -33.18 -8.16
C THR A 409 -3.15 -32.37 -7.12
N PHE A 410 -2.87 -32.95 -5.97
CA PHE A 410 -2.16 -32.28 -4.89
C PHE A 410 -0.94 -33.07 -4.48
N VAL A 411 0.15 -32.39 -4.18
CA VAL A 411 1.40 -33.02 -3.73
C VAL A 411 1.98 -32.21 -2.58
N MET A 412 2.46 -32.91 -1.54
CA MET A 412 3.28 -32.32 -0.49
C MET A 412 4.71 -32.18 -1.02
N ALA A 413 5.27 -30.98 -1.01
CA ALA A 413 6.61 -30.71 -1.52
C ALA A 413 7.45 -29.91 -0.53
N ASP A 414 8.73 -30.29 -0.39
CA ASP A 414 9.78 -29.54 0.29
C ASP A 414 10.58 -28.79 -0.78
N ILE A 415 10.38 -27.47 -0.89
CA ILE A 415 10.95 -26.66 -1.97
C ILE A 415 12.03 -25.76 -1.38
N PRO A 416 13.27 -25.79 -1.90
CA PRO A 416 14.37 -25.00 -1.35
C PRO A 416 14.14 -23.49 -1.51
N ALA A 417 14.92 -22.71 -0.76
CA ALA A 417 14.91 -21.27 -0.82
C ALA A 417 15.38 -20.78 -2.18
N PHE A 418 14.68 -19.81 -2.76
CA PHE A 418 14.97 -19.20 -4.06
C PHE A 418 15.57 -20.22 -5.03
N GLY A 419 14.76 -21.22 -5.35
CA GLY A 419 15.21 -22.41 -6.06
C GLY A 419 14.05 -23.27 -6.54
N HIS A 420 14.35 -24.51 -6.90
CA HIS A 420 13.36 -25.41 -7.49
C HIS A 420 13.67 -26.87 -7.23
N ILE A 421 12.62 -27.69 -7.33
CA ILE A 421 12.69 -29.15 -7.38
C ILE A 421 11.86 -29.68 -8.52
N SER A 422 12.27 -30.84 -9.06
CA SER A 422 11.48 -31.58 -10.04
C SER A 422 10.93 -32.85 -9.43
N ILE A 423 9.65 -33.06 -9.58
CA ILE A 423 8.96 -34.29 -9.14
C ILE A 423 8.35 -34.98 -10.35
N SER A 424 8.30 -36.33 -10.33
CA SER A 424 7.53 -37.04 -11.33
C SER A 424 6.07 -36.59 -11.25
N ARG A 425 5.41 -36.49 -12.39
CA ARG A 425 3.96 -36.17 -12.38
C ARG A 425 3.27 -37.18 -11.47
N PRO A 426 2.58 -36.71 -10.44
CA PRO A 426 1.83 -37.64 -9.62
C PRO A 426 0.79 -38.30 -10.52
N ASP A 427 0.71 -39.63 -10.46
CA ASP A 427 -0.44 -40.31 -11.00
C ASP A 427 -1.68 -39.64 -10.42
N ALA A 428 -2.64 -39.29 -11.29
CA ALA A 428 -3.86 -38.61 -10.85
C ALA A 428 -4.52 -39.49 -9.78
N VAL A 429 -4.26 -39.20 -8.51
CA VAL A 429 -5.03 -39.82 -7.43
C VAL A 429 -6.40 -39.17 -7.52
N PRO A 430 -7.44 -39.93 -7.88
CA PRO A 430 -8.78 -39.41 -7.87
C PRO A 430 -9.03 -38.84 -6.48
N VAL A 431 -9.31 -37.55 -6.37
CA VAL A 431 -9.82 -37.01 -5.13
C VAL A 431 -11.15 -37.69 -4.89
N THR A 432 -11.14 -38.68 -4.03
CA THR A 432 -12.37 -39.32 -3.64
C THR A 432 -13.17 -38.30 -2.85
N THR A 433 -14.20 -37.79 -3.47
CA THR A 433 -15.25 -37.03 -2.78
C THR A 433 -15.94 -37.99 -1.83
N LYS A 434 -15.37 -38.25 -0.69
CA LYS A 434 -16.13 -38.80 0.44
C LYS A 434 -16.97 -37.61 0.90
N ALA A 435 -18.27 -37.73 0.75
CA ALA A 435 -19.20 -36.86 1.46
C ALA A 435 -18.89 -37.06 2.96
N PHE A 436 -18.04 -36.24 3.52
CA PHE A 436 -17.80 -36.21 4.94
C PHE A 436 -18.95 -35.42 5.55
N VAL A 437 -20.06 -36.09 5.82
CA VAL A 437 -20.98 -35.66 6.86
C VAL A 437 -20.30 -36.17 8.13
N GLY A 438 -19.39 -35.35 8.65
CA GLY A 438 -18.65 -35.65 9.85
C GLY A 438 -19.52 -35.46 11.06
N GLY A 439 -19.50 -36.45 11.90
CA GLY A 439 -20.17 -36.47 13.19
C GLY A 439 -21.62 -36.97 13.09
N GLU A 440 -22.00 -37.70 14.10
CA GLU A 440 -23.34 -38.25 14.27
C GLU A 440 -24.40 -37.27 13.78
N GLN A 441 -25.19 -37.72 12.85
CA GLN A 441 -26.31 -37.02 12.26
C GLN A 441 -27.35 -36.73 13.37
N SER A 442 -27.19 -35.60 14.08
CA SER A 442 -28.23 -35.14 15.00
C SER A 442 -28.89 -33.86 14.56
N ASP A 443 -28.26 -33.05 13.65
CA ASP A 443 -28.86 -31.86 13.11
C ASP A 443 -28.42 -31.62 11.65
N ASP A 444 -29.41 -31.43 10.74
CA ASP A 444 -29.20 -31.01 9.34
C ASP A 444 -28.58 -29.63 9.21
N ASP A 445 -28.32 -28.95 10.33
CA ASP A 445 -27.92 -27.55 10.40
C ASP A 445 -26.44 -27.29 10.76
N ALA A 446 -25.66 -28.34 11.02
CA ALA A 446 -24.26 -28.20 11.39
C ALA A 446 -23.34 -29.09 10.56
N CYS A 447 -22.19 -28.59 10.19
CA CYS A 447 -21.13 -29.38 9.56
C CYS A 447 -19.75 -28.85 10.03
N PHE A 448 -18.71 -29.66 9.80
CA PHE A 448 -17.33 -29.25 10.12
C PHE A 448 -16.31 -29.82 9.13
N ILE A 449 -15.14 -29.15 9.09
CA ILE A 449 -13.92 -29.62 8.42
C ILE A 449 -12.75 -29.56 9.41
N GLU A 450 -11.75 -30.44 9.19
CA GLU A 450 -10.58 -30.49 10.05
C GLU A 450 -9.28 -30.83 9.31
N ASN A 451 -8.17 -30.42 9.91
CA ASN A 451 -6.83 -30.92 9.65
C ASN A 451 -6.12 -31.20 10.98
N GLU A 452 -4.81 -31.42 10.97
CA GLU A 452 -4.02 -31.66 12.18
C GLU A 452 -3.99 -30.49 13.17
N TYR A 453 -4.32 -29.26 12.74
CA TYR A 453 -4.28 -28.04 13.56
C TYR A 453 -5.66 -27.57 13.98
N TRP A 454 -6.66 -27.65 13.08
CA TRP A 454 -7.94 -26.96 13.24
C TRP A 454 -9.14 -27.90 13.14
N ILE A 455 -10.16 -27.62 13.95
CA ILE A 455 -11.54 -28.08 13.73
C ILE A 455 -12.38 -26.82 13.53
N ILE A 456 -13.04 -26.70 12.35
CA ILE A 456 -13.89 -25.55 12.00
C ILE A 456 -15.31 -26.04 11.83
N GLY A 457 -16.21 -25.61 12.72
CA GLY A 457 -17.65 -25.95 12.68
C GLY A 457 -18.50 -24.78 12.17
N PHE A 458 -19.46 -25.09 11.33
CA PHE A 458 -20.35 -24.14 10.67
C PHE A 458 -21.78 -24.36 11.07
N ASP A 459 -22.56 -23.27 11.22
CA ASP A 459 -23.99 -23.28 11.40
C ASP A 459 -24.69 -22.92 10.07
N LEU A 460 -25.31 -23.90 9.47
CA LEU A 460 -25.97 -23.76 8.18
C LEU A 460 -27.31 -23.04 8.28
N SER A 461 -28.00 -23.11 9.42
CA SER A 461 -29.24 -22.39 9.64
C SER A 461 -29.06 -20.89 9.64
N ARG A 462 -27.81 -20.41 9.92
CA ARG A 462 -27.44 -19.01 10.00
C ARG A 462 -26.35 -18.65 8.96
N GLY A 463 -26.58 -18.97 7.69
CA GLY A 463 -25.74 -18.53 6.56
C GLY A 463 -24.32 -19.12 6.54
N GLY A 464 -24.09 -20.26 7.23
CA GLY A 464 -22.78 -20.91 7.28
C GLY A 464 -21.75 -20.08 8.05
N VAL A 465 -22.13 -19.44 9.16
CA VAL A 465 -21.20 -18.77 10.07
C VAL A 465 -20.42 -19.80 10.88
N VAL A 466 -19.20 -19.43 11.29
CA VAL A 466 -18.34 -20.30 12.07
C VAL A 466 -18.75 -20.23 13.56
N THR A 467 -19.06 -21.36 14.13
CA THR A 467 -19.40 -21.50 15.57
C THR A 467 -18.26 -22.08 16.40
N ARG A 468 -17.36 -22.81 15.74
CA ARG A 468 -16.18 -23.39 16.36
C ARG A 468 -14.96 -23.18 15.50
N LEU A 469 -13.91 -22.67 16.07
CA LEU A 469 -12.56 -22.62 15.52
C LEU A 469 -11.63 -23.10 16.62
N ILE A 470 -11.46 -24.43 16.69
CA ILE A 470 -10.74 -25.11 17.77
C ILE A 470 -9.32 -25.40 17.32
N ASP A 471 -8.35 -24.90 18.08
CA ASP A 471 -6.96 -25.32 17.98
C ASP A 471 -6.86 -26.75 18.58
N ARG A 472 -6.46 -27.73 17.78
CA ARG A 472 -6.36 -29.13 18.20
C ARG A 472 -5.23 -29.39 19.17
N LEU A 473 -4.21 -28.53 19.21
CA LEU A 473 -3.09 -28.68 20.15
C LEU A 473 -3.46 -28.22 21.54
N THR A 474 -4.22 -27.13 21.65
CA THR A 474 -4.56 -26.51 22.92
C THR A 474 -5.99 -26.81 23.38
N GLY A 475 -6.86 -27.26 22.49
CA GLY A 475 -8.30 -27.46 22.74
C GLY A 475 -9.09 -26.15 22.87
N LYS A 476 -8.47 -24.98 22.65
CA LYS A 476 -9.13 -23.68 22.77
C LYS A 476 -10.03 -23.42 21.56
N ASN A 477 -11.23 -22.89 21.83
CA ASN A 477 -12.08 -22.30 20.81
C ASN A 477 -11.85 -20.78 20.73
N LEU A 478 -11.49 -20.27 19.56
CA LEU A 478 -11.18 -18.85 19.35
C LEU A 478 -12.41 -18.01 19.03
N VAL A 479 -13.52 -18.62 18.65
CA VAL A 479 -14.77 -17.89 18.35
C VAL A 479 -15.37 -17.34 19.64
N ALA A 480 -15.83 -16.07 19.61
CA ALA A 480 -16.55 -15.48 20.73
C ALA A 480 -17.84 -16.25 21.06
N SER A 481 -18.33 -16.10 22.31
CA SER A 481 -19.60 -16.70 22.69
C SER A 481 -20.74 -16.14 21.82
N GLU A 482 -21.81 -16.93 21.65
CA GLU A 482 -22.97 -16.57 20.81
C GLU A 482 -23.82 -15.39 21.35
N ALA A 483 -23.46 -14.86 22.51
CA ALA A 483 -24.21 -13.74 23.13
C ALA A 483 -23.95 -12.38 22.48
N GLY A 484 -22.94 -12.26 21.61
CA GLY A 484 -22.61 -11.02 20.92
C GLY A 484 -23.57 -10.68 19.78
N GLU A 485 -23.47 -9.44 19.28
CA GLU A 485 -24.25 -8.96 18.13
C GLU A 485 -23.79 -9.59 16.79
N PHE A 486 -22.49 -9.86 16.64
CA PHE A 486 -21.87 -10.34 15.41
C PHE A 486 -21.52 -11.82 15.48
N ARG A 487 -21.44 -12.47 14.31
CA ARG A 487 -21.03 -13.89 14.18
C ARG A 487 -19.74 -14.00 13.37
N PHE A 488 -18.93 -15.00 13.69
CA PHE A 488 -17.65 -15.23 13.01
C PHE A 488 -17.89 -15.70 11.55
N GLY A 489 -17.36 -14.92 10.60
CA GLY A 489 -17.60 -15.12 9.17
C GLY A 489 -18.97 -14.62 8.68
N GLU A 490 -19.69 -13.84 9.48
CA GLU A 490 -20.92 -13.15 9.08
C GLU A 490 -20.61 -12.09 8.03
N LEU A 491 -21.41 -12.06 6.96
CA LEU A 491 -21.45 -10.99 5.99
C LEU A 491 -22.60 -10.07 6.37
N ARG A 492 -22.32 -8.78 6.64
CA ARG A 492 -23.32 -7.81 7.09
C ARG A 492 -23.03 -6.43 6.52
N GLY A 493 -24.05 -5.70 6.12
CA GLY A 493 -23.96 -4.33 5.65
C GLY A 493 -25.30 -3.61 5.71
N PHE A 494 -25.30 -2.28 5.54
CA PHE A 494 -26.50 -1.48 5.47
C PHE A 494 -26.96 -1.37 4.00
N PHE A 495 -28.24 -1.64 3.78
CA PHE A 495 -28.87 -1.58 2.46
C PHE A 495 -29.85 -0.41 2.46
N PRO A 496 -29.50 0.73 1.84
CA PRO A 496 -30.33 1.95 1.88
C PRO A 496 -31.71 1.77 1.30
N ASP A 497 -31.87 0.93 0.28
CA ASP A 497 -33.14 0.68 -0.35
C ASP A 497 -34.11 -0.09 0.59
N GLU A 498 -33.57 -0.87 1.52
CA GLU A 498 -34.29 -1.56 2.59
C GLU A 498 -34.39 -0.74 3.89
N GLY A 499 -33.56 0.30 4.02
CA GLY A 499 -33.46 1.15 5.21
C GLY A 499 -32.96 0.44 6.46
N ARG A 500 -32.23 -0.69 6.32
CA ARG A 500 -31.76 -1.51 7.43
C ARG A 500 -30.45 -2.22 7.17
N PHE A 501 -29.84 -2.71 8.24
CA PHE A 501 -28.79 -3.71 8.13
C PHE A 501 -29.38 -5.05 7.73
N CYS A 502 -28.75 -5.71 6.73
CA CYS A 502 -29.00 -7.09 6.37
C CYS A 502 -27.78 -7.94 6.70
N SER A 503 -28.02 -9.19 7.05
CA SER A 503 -27.01 -10.16 7.45
C SER A 503 -27.15 -11.47 6.68
N SER A 504 -26.02 -12.11 6.38
CA SER A 504 -26.04 -13.49 5.85
C SER A 504 -26.64 -14.51 6.80
N THR A 505 -26.75 -14.16 8.10
CA THR A 505 -27.39 -15.01 9.12
C THR A 505 -28.91 -15.10 9.03
N GLU A 506 -29.53 -14.25 8.20
CA GLU A 506 -30.97 -14.22 8.00
C GLU A 506 -31.46 -15.37 7.11
N THR A 507 -30.56 -16.04 6.39
CA THR A 507 -30.88 -17.13 5.45
C THR A 507 -30.08 -18.38 5.75
N ARG A 508 -30.62 -19.54 5.36
CA ARG A 508 -29.93 -20.82 5.45
C ARG A 508 -28.87 -20.94 4.36
N ALA A 509 -27.70 -21.48 4.68
CA ALA A 509 -26.68 -21.85 3.70
C ALA A 509 -26.74 -23.33 3.34
N LYS A 510 -26.26 -23.66 2.13
CA LYS A 510 -26.00 -25.01 1.68
C LYS A 510 -24.50 -25.30 1.73
N ALA A 511 -24.12 -26.41 2.33
CA ALA A 511 -22.74 -26.86 2.39
C ALA A 511 -22.47 -27.99 1.38
N THR A 512 -21.31 -27.96 0.76
CA THR A 512 -20.81 -29.02 -0.12
C THR A 512 -19.32 -29.20 0.14
N ILE A 513 -18.91 -30.42 0.50
CA ILE A 513 -17.48 -30.79 0.56
C ILE A 513 -17.01 -31.00 -0.89
N THR A 514 -16.19 -30.11 -1.40
CA THR A 514 -15.68 -30.16 -2.79
C THR A 514 -14.43 -31.01 -2.91
N THR A 515 -13.65 -31.10 -1.83
CA THR A 515 -12.45 -31.93 -1.74
C THR A 515 -12.32 -32.49 -0.33
N CYS A 516 -12.03 -33.77 -0.20
CA CYS A 516 -11.69 -34.41 1.07
C CYS A 516 -10.63 -35.47 0.85
N GLY A 517 -9.44 -35.27 1.37
CA GLY A 517 -8.30 -36.18 1.21
C GLY A 517 -7.21 -35.92 2.25
N ASP A 518 -6.17 -36.74 2.25
CA ASP A 518 -5.08 -36.69 3.23
C ASP A 518 -4.28 -35.34 3.17
N LEU A 519 -4.29 -34.66 2.02
CA LEU A 519 -3.51 -33.46 1.80
C LEU A 519 -4.35 -32.18 1.89
N LEU A 520 -5.65 -32.25 1.63
CA LEU A 520 -6.51 -31.07 1.56
C LEU A 520 -7.96 -31.42 1.83
N THR A 521 -8.62 -30.56 2.60
CA THR A 521 -10.08 -30.58 2.79
C THR A 521 -10.63 -29.21 2.42
N GLU A 522 -11.69 -29.19 1.60
CA GLU A 522 -12.33 -27.98 1.15
C GLU A 522 -13.85 -28.07 1.25
N ILE A 523 -14.46 -27.03 1.85
CA ILE A 523 -15.91 -26.86 1.93
C ILE A 523 -16.34 -25.62 1.18
N ARG A 524 -17.45 -25.75 0.45
CA ARG A 524 -18.14 -24.65 -0.21
C ARG A 524 -19.47 -24.40 0.49
N LEU A 525 -19.72 -23.15 0.87
CA LEU A 525 -20.92 -22.67 1.54
C LEU A 525 -21.64 -21.69 0.61
N GLU A 526 -22.82 -22.04 0.17
CA GLU A 526 -23.69 -21.22 -0.67
C GLU A 526 -24.75 -20.57 0.21
N GLY A 527 -24.83 -19.25 0.22
CA GLY A 527 -25.76 -18.48 1.04
C GLY A 527 -26.28 -17.26 0.29
N GLU A 528 -27.05 -16.45 0.97
CA GLU A 528 -27.67 -15.25 0.42
C GLU A 528 -27.63 -14.10 1.44
N ILE A 529 -27.50 -12.88 0.96
CA ILE A 529 -27.68 -11.64 1.72
C ILE A 529 -28.54 -10.68 0.90
N ASN A 530 -29.65 -10.26 1.45
CA ASN A 530 -30.60 -9.34 0.81
C ASN A 530 -30.91 -9.70 -0.66
N GLY A 531 -31.24 -10.97 -0.92
CA GLY A 531 -31.57 -11.47 -2.27
C GLY A 531 -30.36 -11.58 -3.22
N THR A 532 -29.12 -11.44 -2.72
CA THR A 532 -27.89 -11.60 -3.48
C THR A 532 -27.16 -12.84 -3.04
N SER A 533 -26.92 -13.74 -3.98
CA SER A 533 -26.20 -14.99 -3.70
C SER A 533 -24.72 -14.77 -3.48
N PHE A 534 -24.16 -15.51 -2.52
CA PHE A 534 -22.72 -15.58 -2.31
C PHE A 534 -22.25 -17.02 -2.15
N VAL A 535 -20.97 -17.23 -2.41
CA VAL A 535 -20.27 -18.48 -2.17
C VAL A 535 -19.04 -18.21 -1.33
N LYS A 536 -18.94 -18.86 -0.18
CA LYS A 536 -17.70 -18.90 0.61
C LYS A 536 -17.03 -20.26 0.39
N THR A 537 -15.71 -20.28 0.24
CA THR A 537 -14.93 -21.51 0.23
C THR A 537 -13.93 -21.46 1.37
N VAL A 538 -13.80 -22.52 2.13
CA VAL A 538 -12.81 -22.67 3.20
C VAL A 538 -11.98 -23.92 2.92
N THR A 539 -10.66 -23.74 2.88
CA THR A 539 -9.70 -24.79 2.52
C THR A 539 -8.67 -24.97 3.64
N LEU A 540 -8.53 -26.20 4.11
CA LEU A 540 -7.49 -26.61 5.05
C LEU A 540 -6.49 -27.50 4.34
N ARG A 541 -5.19 -27.19 4.44
CA ARG A 541 -4.10 -28.00 3.88
C ARG A 541 -3.31 -28.68 4.97
N LYS A 542 -2.81 -29.90 4.67
CA LYS A 542 -1.87 -30.61 5.53
C LYS A 542 -0.59 -29.79 5.72
N GLY A 543 -0.07 -29.76 6.93
CA GLY A 543 1.15 -29.03 7.26
C GLY A 543 1.00 -27.52 7.38
N SER A 544 -0.22 -26.98 7.20
CA SER A 544 -0.46 -25.53 7.20
C SER A 544 -1.41 -25.11 8.31
N ARG A 545 -1.03 -24.07 9.05
CA ARG A 545 -1.93 -23.37 9.99
C ARG A 545 -2.79 -22.30 9.29
N ILE A 546 -2.53 -22.02 8.00
CA ILE A 546 -3.29 -21.07 7.22
C ILE A 546 -4.64 -21.67 6.85
N ILE A 547 -5.70 -20.97 7.18
CA ILE A 547 -7.07 -21.26 6.76
C ILE A 547 -7.35 -20.40 5.53
N ASP A 548 -7.25 -20.98 4.34
CA ASP A 548 -7.54 -20.27 3.10
C ASP A 548 -9.03 -20.09 2.91
N CYS A 549 -9.45 -18.87 2.59
CA CYS A 549 -10.84 -18.53 2.36
C CYS A 549 -11.03 -17.75 1.06
N SER A 550 -12.16 -17.95 0.42
CA SER A 550 -12.64 -17.06 -0.66
C SER A 550 -14.09 -16.69 -0.44
N LEU A 551 -14.47 -15.52 -0.95
CA LEU A 551 -15.83 -15.04 -1.00
C LEU A 551 -16.13 -14.57 -2.43
N ASN A 552 -17.13 -15.17 -3.05
CA ASN A 552 -17.65 -14.75 -4.35
C ASN A 552 -19.08 -14.27 -4.17
N ILE A 553 -19.39 -13.07 -4.65
CA ILE A 553 -20.73 -12.49 -4.61
C ILE A 553 -21.14 -12.18 -6.05
N ASP A 554 -22.33 -12.61 -6.45
CA ASP A 554 -22.84 -12.39 -7.80
C ASP A 554 -23.93 -11.31 -7.80
N TRP A 555 -23.54 -10.10 -8.15
CA TRP A 555 -24.40 -8.92 -8.18
C TRP A 555 -25.23 -8.91 -9.47
N GLN A 556 -26.39 -9.56 -9.45
CA GLN A 556 -27.31 -9.65 -10.61
C GLN A 556 -27.97 -8.31 -10.95
N ARG A 557 -28.00 -7.38 -10.01
CA ARG A 557 -28.55 -6.05 -10.15
C ARG A 557 -27.66 -5.02 -9.47
N ASN A 558 -27.84 -3.76 -9.81
CA ASN A 558 -27.21 -2.67 -9.10
C ASN A 558 -27.78 -2.57 -7.68
N VAL A 559 -27.01 -2.97 -6.68
CA VAL A 559 -27.40 -2.96 -5.27
C VAL A 559 -26.70 -1.81 -4.57
N ARG A 560 -27.45 -1.00 -3.83
CA ARG A 560 -26.86 0.04 -2.98
C ARG A 560 -26.46 -0.56 -1.63
N ILE A 561 -25.21 -0.27 -1.20
CA ILE A 561 -24.67 -0.76 0.06
C ILE A 561 -23.83 0.33 0.71
N GLY A 562 -24.17 0.66 1.95
CA GLY A 562 -23.48 1.66 2.73
C GLY A 562 -24.07 3.04 2.64
N GLU A 563 -23.58 3.94 3.42
CA GLU A 563 -23.97 5.35 3.44
C GLU A 563 -22.77 6.27 3.34
N ARG A 564 -22.98 7.41 2.71
CA ARG A 564 -22.04 8.52 2.74
C ARG A 564 -22.15 9.24 4.07
N VAL A 565 -21.03 9.65 4.65
CA VAL A 565 -21.05 10.54 5.82
C VAL A 565 -21.75 11.84 5.44
N GLY A 566 -22.86 12.13 6.11
CA GLY A 566 -23.66 13.33 5.83
C GLY A 566 -22.85 14.60 6.10
N ALA A 567 -23.03 15.61 5.28
CA ALA A 567 -22.39 16.93 5.38
C ALA A 567 -22.64 17.67 6.73
N HIS A 568 -23.48 17.11 7.58
CA HIS A 568 -23.90 17.69 8.85
C HIS A 568 -23.12 17.22 10.08
N ARG A 569 -22.21 16.27 9.93
CA ARG A 569 -21.34 15.85 11.02
C ARG A 569 -20.03 16.61 10.90
N ASN A 570 -19.40 16.95 12.03
CA ASN A 570 -18.06 17.52 12.06
C ASN A 570 -17.10 16.59 11.28
N ALA A 571 -17.12 16.73 9.96
CA ALA A 571 -16.47 15.85 9.02
C ALA A 571 -14.94 16.04 9.02
N SER A 572 -14.44 16.93 9.87
CA SER A 572 -13.01 17.24 9.96
C SER A 572 -12.09 16.08 10.34
N ARG A 573 -12.67 14.95 10.77
CA ARG A 573 -11.90 13.77 11.21
C ARG A 573 -12.47 12.45 10.71
N THR A 574 -13.43 12.48 9.80
CA THR A 574 -14.05 11.26 9.30
C THR A 574 -13.73 11.06 7.83
N GLY A 575 -13.63 9.80 7.41
CA GLY A 575 -13.60 9.46 6.00
C GLY A 575 -14.88 9.90 5.27
N PHE A 576 -14.87 9.84 3.95
CA PHE A 576 -15.98 10.27 3.11
C PHE A 576 -17.23 9.36 3.27
N TYR A 577 -17.00 8.06 3.57
CA TYR A 577 -18.03 7.05 3.79
C TYR A 577 -18.10 6.63 5.24
N ASP A 578 -19.30 6.29 5.69
CA ASP A 578 -19.48 5.70 7.00
C ASP A 578 -19.13 4.20 6.95
N THR A 579 -17.97 3.86 7.47
CA THR A 579 -17.41 2.51 7.44
C THR A 579 -18.26 1.47 8.17
N ARG A 580 -19.11 1.90 9.11
CA ARG A 580 -20.03 1.02 9.84
C ARG A 580 -21.13 0.47 8.95
N TYR A 581 -21.45 1.16 7.87
CA TYR A 581 -22.56 0.84 6.96
C TYR A 581 -22.12 0.03 5.74
N MET A 582 -20.80 -0.08 5.48
CA MET A 582 -20.27 -0.88 4.39
C MET A 582 -20.55 -2.37 4.58
N LEU A 583 -20.54 -3.12 3.49
CA LEU A 583 -20.57 -4.57 3.55
C LEU A 583 -19.23 -5.07 4.10
N SER A 584 -19.28 -5.83 5.18
CA SER A 584 -18.10 -6.34 5.87
C SER A 584 -18.26 -7.80 6.30
N LEU A 585 -17.12 -8.50 6.40
CA LEU A 585 -17.00 -9.81 7.05
C LEU A 585 -16.48 -9.60 8.47
N PHE A 586 -17.15 -10.21 9.44
CA PHE A 586 -16.89 -10.05 10.86
C PHE A 586 -16.20 -11.28 11.48
N PHE A 587 -15.24 -11.02 12.38
CA PHE A 587 -14.45 -12.04 13.04
C PHE A 587 -14.42 -11.83 14.57
N PRO A 588 -15.56 -11.99 15.26
CA PRO A 588 -15.61 -11.85 16.73
C PRO A 588 -14.85 -12.99 17.40
N THR A 589 -13.86 -12.64 18.22
CA THR A 589 -13.04 -13.57 18.97
C THR A 589 -13.31 -13.44 20.47
N GLY A 590 -12.96 -14.49 21.24
CA GLY A 590 -13.04 -14.47 22.71
C GLY A 590 -11.91 -13.68 23.39
N MET A 591 -10.99 -13.10 22.62
CA MET A 591 -9.85 -12.32 23.13
C MET A 591 -10.32 -11.05 23.83
N LYS A 592 -9.63 -10.70 24.92
CA LYS A 592 -9.94 -9.48 25.70
C LYS A 592 -8.79 -8.50 25.59
N LYS A 593 -9.12 -7.22 25.33
CA LYS A 593 -8.11 -6.14 25.20
C LYS A 593 -7.04 -6.42 24.13
N ALA A 594 -7.45 -7.08 23.07
CA ALA A 594 -6.54 -7.37 21.98
C ALA A 594 -6.06 -6.08 21.31
N ARG A 595 -4.77 -6.06 20.96
CA ARG A 595 -4.14 -4.99 20.18
C ARG A 595 -4.18 -5.38 18.72
N LEU A 596 -4.34 -4.40 17.85
CA LEU A 596 -4.27 -4.61 16.42
C LEU A 596 -2.92 -4.15 15.89
N SER A 597 -2.24 -5.04 15.18
CA SER A 597 -1.06 -4.74 14.37
C SER A 597 -1.40 -4.95 12.90
N LYS A 598 -0.76 -4.18 12.03
CA LYS A 598 -0.93 -4.33 10.58
C LYS A 598 0.35 -4.02 9.85
N ASP A 599 0.52 -4.58 8.67
CA ASP A 599 1.62 -4.19 7.82
C ASP A 599 1.36 -2.85 7.11
N ALA A 600 2.44 -2.20 6.78
CA ALA A 600 2.54 -1.05 5.91
C ALA A 600 3.75 -1.26 4.97
N PRO A 601 3.95 -0.46 3.94
CA PRO A 601 5.10 -0.62 3.05
C PRO A 601 6.42 -0.63 3.82
N PHE A 602 7.09 -1.78 3.89
CA PHE A 602 8.31 -2.03 4.67
C PHE A 602 8.21 -1.66 6.16
N ASP A 603 7.06 -1.85 6.75
CA ASP A 603 6.80 -1.56 8.16
C ASP A 603 5.72 -2.48 8.73
N VAL A 604 5.68 -2.56 10.05
CA VAL A 604 4.54 -3.09 10.80
C VAL A 604 4.21 -2.10 11.92
N CYS A 605 3.00 -1.60 11.94
CA CYS A 605 2.57 -0.63 12.92
C CYS A 605 1.43 -1.16 13.80
N GLU A 606 1.49 -0.79 15.08
CA GLU A 606 0.38 -1.02 16.01
C GLU A 606 -0.67 0.07 15.81
N SER A 607 -1.91 -0.34 15.65
CA SER A 607 -3.05 0.56 15.49
C SER A 607 -3.54 1.05 16.86
N LYS A 608 -3.62 2.37 17.01
CA LYS A 608 -4.11 3.01 18.23
C LYS A 608 -5.61 3.26 18.11
N LEU A 609 -6.38 2.89 19.11
CA LEU A 609 -7.80 3.20 19.18
C LEU A 609 -8.05 4.66 19.62
N SER A 610 -7.15 5.25 20.41
CA SER A 610 -7.20 6.64 20.89
C SER A 610 -6.17 7.52 20.23
N ASP A 611 -6.34 8.84 20.33
CA ASP A 611 -5.44 9.86 19.77
C ASP A 611 -5.21 9.73 18.23
N THR A 612 -6.27 9.40 17.53
CA THR A 612 -6.27 9.30 16.07
C THR A 612 -7.40 10.12 15.46
N PHE A 613 -7.45 10.25 14.15
CA PHE A 613 -8.54 10.89 13.44
C PHE A 613 -9.90 10.17 13.59
N PHE A 614 -9.90 8.93 14.08
CA PHE A 614 -11.08 8.07 14.13
C PHE A 614 -11.80 8.05 15.46
N ASN A 615 -11.37 8.83 16.47
CA ASN A 615 -12.01 8.87 17.78
C ASN A 615 -13.49 9.25 17.75
N ASP A 616 -13.93 9.95 16.70
CA ASP A 616 -15.33 10.37 16.54
C ASP A 616 -16.29 9.22 16.15
N TRP A 617 -15.75 8.03 15.85
CA TRP A 617 -16.52 6.86 15.41
C TRP A 617 -16.86 5.90 16.55
N ARG A 618 -17.07 6.40 17.77
CA ARG A 618 -17.39 5.60 18.95
C ARG A 618 -16.35 4.50 19.20
N ASP A 619 -15.10 4.89 19.11
CA ASP A 619 -13.94 4.03 19.35
C ASP A 619 -13.76 2.90 18.32
N ILE A 620 -14.46 2.95 17.18
CA ILE A 620 -14.20 2.08 16.05
C ILE A 620 -13.08 2.67 15.22
N LYS A 621 -11.97 1.97 15.15
CA LYS A 621 -10.85 2.28 14.26
C LYS A 621 -11.14 1.73 12.86
N HIS A 622 -10.90 2.55 11.86
CA HIS A 622 -10.96 2.16 10.46
C HIS A 622 -9.69 2.61 9.75
N ASN A 623 -8.99 1.69 9.11
CA ASN A 623 -7.76 2.00 8.39
C ASN A 623 -7.43 0.92 7.34
N VAL A 624 -6.40 1.17 6.55
CA VAL A 624 -5.95 0.30 5.46
C VAL A 624 -5.41 -1.03 5.97
N ILE A 625 -5.78 -2.11 5.31
CA ILE A 625 -5.01 -3.36 5.25
C ILE A 625 -4.27 -3.37 3.92
N LEU A 626 -2.94 -3.41 3.98
CA LEU A 626 -2.14 -3.59 2.77
C LEU A 626 -2.06 -5.07 2.38
N HIS A 627 -1.59 -5.93 3.27
CA HIS A 627 -1.53 -7.38 3.09
C HIS A 627 -2.14 -8.16 4.25
N TRP A 628 -1.99 -7.66 5.48
CA TRP A 628 -2.52 -8.32 6.67
C TRP A 628 -2.81 -7.33 7.80
N ALA A 629 -3.73 -7.75 8.66
CA ALA A 629 -3.96 -7.18 10.00
C ALA A 629 -4.05 -8.32 11.01
N ASP A 630 -3.57 -8.08 12.22
CA ASP A 630 -3.51 -9.06 13.29
C ASP A 630 -4.08 -8.46 14.58
N ILE A 631 -4.92 -9.20 15.27
CA ILE A 631 -5.35 -8.89 16.63
C ILE A 631 -4.77 -9.92 17.60
N SER A 632 -4.15 -9.46 18.68
CA SER A 632 -3.58 -10.33 19.71
C SER A 632 -3.77 -9.76 21.10
N ASP A 633 -4.11 -10.62 22.08
CA ASP A 633 -4.14 -10.29 23.51
C ASP A 633 -2.83 -10.64 24.24
N GLY A 634 -1.84 -11.11 23.50
CA GLY A 634 -0.54 -11.56 23.99
C GLY A 634 -0.44 -13.07 24.21
N ASP A 635 -1.55 -13.74 24.48
CA ASP A 635 -1.62 -15.21 24.61
C ASP A 635 -2.09 -15.84 23.31
N ASN A 636 -3.09 -15.25 22.67
CA ASN A 636 -3.68 -15.72 21.43
C ASN A 636 -3.78 -14.57 20.42
N GLY A 637 -3.74 -14.90 19.14
CA GLY A 637 -3.91 -13.95 18.05
C GLY A 637 -4.70 -14.53 16.89
N LEU A 638 -5.18 -13.63 16.05
CA LEU A 638 -5.82 -13.95 14.78
C LEU A 638 -5.34 -12.97 13.72
N ALA A 639 -4.51 -13.45 12.80
CA ALA A 639 -4.13 -12.68 11.64
C ALA A 639 -5.11 -12.91 10.49
N LEU A 640 -5.44 -11.81 9.79
CA LEU A 640 -6.28 -11.75 8.62
C LEU A 640 -5.43 -11.27 7.44
N LEU A 641 -5.21 -12.13 6.45
CA LEU A 641 -4.50 -11.82 5.22
C LEU A 641 -5.51 -11.49 4.11
N THR A 642 -5.13 -10.58 3.20
CA THR A 642 -5.96 -10.19 2.05
C THR A 642 -5.19 -10.24 0.74
N ASP A 643 -5.86 -10.60 -0.36
CA ASP A 643 -5.28 -10.63 -1.70
C ASP A 643 -5.29 -9.27 -2.41
N HIS A 644 -5.75 -8.23 -1.72
CA HIS A 644 -5.83 -6.87 -2.24
C HIS A 644 -5.79 -5.85 -1.10
N THR A 645 -5.46 -4.61 -1.43
CA THR A 645 -5.57 -3.50 -0.48
C THR A 645 -7.04 -3.23 -0.21
N THR A 646 -7.42 -3.25 1.06
CA THR A 646 -8.76 -2.94 1.54
C THR A 646 -8.68 -2.24 2.89
N SER A 647 -9.70 -2.33 3.73
CA SER A 647 -9.70 -1.75 5.06
C SER A 647 -10.26 -2.72 6.10
N TYR A 648 -9.90 -2.43 7.34
CA TYR A 648 -10.51 -3.06 8.50
C TYR A 648 -11.30 -2.03 9.31
N SER A 649 -12.23 -2.52 10.11
CA SER A 649 -12.80 -1.81 11.26
C SER A 649 -12.55 -2.63 12.52
N TYR A 650 -12.17 -1.96 13.61
CA TYR A 650 -11.91 -2.59 14.90
C TYR A 650 -12.12 -1.59 16.05
N GLY A 651 -12.67 -2.03 17.16
CA GLY A 651 -12.89 -1.21 18.35
C GLY A 651 -12.90 -2.05 19.61
N GLU A 652 -12.96 -1.41 20.78
CA GLU A 652 -13.00 -2.10 22.05
C GLU A 652 -14.21 -3.05 22.15
N ASP A 653 -15.38 -2.61 21.69
CA ASP A 653 -16.62 -3.37 21.62
C ASP A 653 -17.04 -3.72 20.19
N TYR A 654 -16.14 -3.58 19.21
CA TYR A 654 -16.40 -3.85 17.82
C TYR A 654 -15.37 -4.86 17.28
N PRO A 655 -15.80 -6.03 16.80
CA PRO A 655 -14.87 -7.06 16.37
C PRO A 655 -14.06 -6.64 15.16
N LEU A 656 -12.96 -7.33 14.91
CA LEU A 656 -12.24 -7.20 13.64
C LEU A 656 -13.21 -7.49 12.48
N ALA A 657 -13.31 -6.54 11.57
CA ALA A 657 -14.13 -6.64 10.38
C ALA A 657 -13.33 -6.29 9.13
N LEU A 658 -13.46 -7.11 8.10
CA LEU A 658 -12.87 -6.89 6.78
C LEU A 658 -13.90 -6.18 5.88
N THR A 659 -13.57 -5.00 5.37
CA THR A 659 -14.41 -4.32 4.39
C THR A 659 -14.44 -5.10 3.08
N VAL A 660 -15.64 -5.42 2.61
CA VAL A 660 -15.88 -6.15 1.36
C VAL A 660 -16.27 -5.20 0.23
N GLN A 661 -17.28 -4.35 0.44
CA GLN A 661 -17.80 -3.51 -0.63
C GLN A 661 -18.57 -2.29 -0.12
N TYR A 662 -18.51 -1.23 -0.89
CA TYR A 662 -19.43 -0.10 -0.89
C TYR A 662 -20.03 0.06 -2.30
N SER A 663 -21.28 0.46 -2.39
CA SER A 663 -21.94 0.79 -3.65
C SER A 663 -23.03 1.84 -3.42
N GLY A 664 -22.93 2.96 -4.11
CA GLY A 664 -23.90 4.05 -3.95
C GLY A 664 -23.33 5.41 -4.33
N PRO A 665 -23.88 6.49 -3.73
CA PRO A 665 -23.45 7.85 -4.05
C PRO A 665 -21.96 8.06 -3.73
N GLY A 666 -21.25 8.58 -4.71
CA GLY A 666 -19.83 8.89 -4.61
C GLY A 666 -19.56 10.38 -4.67
N LEU A 667 -18.30 10.75 -4.97
CA LEU A 667 -17.89 12.12 -5.19
C LEU A 667 -18.66 12.75 -6.36
N TRP A 668 -18.92 14.04 -6.23
CA TRP A 668 -19.63 14.86 -7.22
C TRP A 668 -21.02 14.31 -7.59
N GLY A 669 -21.69 13.59 -6.66
CA GLY A 669 -23.04 13.08 -6.85
C GLY A 669 -23.16 11.95 -7.88
N ARG A 670 -22.05 11.31 -8.25
CA ARG A 670 -22.09 10.14 -9.14
C ARG A 670 -22.33 8.88 -8.33
N ASP A 671 -23.13 7.97 -8.84
CA ASP A 671 -23.30 6.65 -8.26
C ASP A 671 -22.16 5.71 -8.68
N TYR A 672 -21.75 4.88 -7.75
CA TYR A 672 -20.85 3.76 -7.97
C TYR A 672 -21.68 2.46 -8.01
N PRO A 673 -22.19 2.07 -9.16
CA PRO A 673 -22.99 0.86 -9.28
C PRO A 673 -22.10 -0.37 -9.18
N ILE A 674 -22.59 -1.40 -8.51
CA ILE A 674 -21.95 -2.71 -8.50
C ILE A 674 -22.79 -3.71 -9.28
N THR A 675 -22.19 -4.35 -10.28
CA THR A 675 -22.78 -5.42 -11.09
C THR A 675 -21.75 -6.48 -11.42
N GLY A 676 -22.18 -7.70 -11.69
CA GLY A 676 -21.31 -8.84 -11.99
C GLY A 676 -20.68 -9.44 -10.73
N ALA A 677 -19.69 -10.29 -10.94
CA ALA A 677 -19.04 -11.00 -9.85
C ALA A 677 -18.03 -10.11 -9.11
N SER A 678 -18.11 -10.14 -7.77
CA SER A 678 -17.04 -9.71 -6.87
C SER A 678 -16.40 -10.93 -6.23
N GLU A 679 -15.11 -11.05 -6.33
CA GLU A 679 -14.34 -12.15 -5.76
C GLU A 679 -13.24 -11.57 -4.87
N LEU A 680 -13.10 -12.07 -3.67
CA LEU A 680 -11.97 -11.79 -2.80
C LEU A 680 -11.43 -13.09 -2.20
N ARG A 681 -10.11 -13.12 -2.02
CA ARG A 681 -9.44 -14.14 -1.25
C ARG A 681 -8.90 -13.52 0.03
N TYR A 682 -9.05 -14.23 1.12
CA TYR A 682 -8.46 -13.88 2.40
C TYR A 682 -7.99 -15.16 3.10
N ALA A 683 -7.14 -15.01 4.08
CA ALA A 683 -6.76 -16.13 4.92
C ALA A 683 -6.82 -15.75 6.40
N LEU A 684 -7.12 -16.72 7.23
CA LEU A 684 -7.07 -16.59 8.67
C LEU A 684 -5.91 -17.43 9.21
N ILE A 685 -5.15 -16.86 10.13
CA ILE A 685 -4.08 -17.57 10.82
C ILE A 685 -4.26 -17.35 12.31
N PRO A 686 -5.00 -18.26 13.00
CA PRO A 686 -4.99 -18.24 14.44
C PRO A 686 -3.62 -18.67 14.98
N HIS A 687 -3.15 -18.00 16.03
CA HIS A 687 -1.80 -18.27 16.56
C HIS A 687 -1.71 -17.97 18.05
N GLU A 688 -0.61 -18.37 18.68
CA GLU A 688 -0.20 -18.00 20.01
C GLU A 688 0.74 -16.78 19.96
N GLY A 689 0.76 -15.97 21.01
CA GLY A 689 1.62 -14.80 21.11
C GLY A 689 1.25 -13.66 20.16
N SER A 690 2.26 -12.90 19.74
CA SER A 690 2.13 -11.77 18.81
C SER A 690 2.29 -12.20 17.35
N TRP A 691 1.96 -11.29 16.40
CA TRP A 691 2.24 -11.48 14.98
C TRP A 691 3.72 -11.83 14.70
N HIS A 692 4.62 -11.25 15.50
CA HIS A 692 6.06 -11.49 15.39
C HIS A 692 6.43 -12.92 15.81
N ASP A 693 5.93 -13.37 16.96
CA ASP A 693 6.19 -14.72 17.46
C ASP A 693 5.66 -15.81 16.51
N ALA A 694 4.52 -15.53 15.89
CA ALA A 694 3.89 -16.40 14.91
C ALA A 694 4.49 -16.30 13.49
N GLY A 695 5.37 -15.34 13.23
CA GLY A 695 5.97 -15.12 11.91
C GLY A 695 4.98 -14.72 10.82
N ILE A 696 3.96 -13.92 11.18
CA ILE A 696 2.86 -13.55 10.27
C ILE A 696 3.38 -12.86 9.00
N GLN A 697 4.38 -11.99 9.12
CA GLN A 697 4.95 -11.31 7.94
C GLN A 697 5.49 -12.31 6.92
N ARG A 698 6.23 -13.33 7.36
CA ARG A 698 6.77 -14.37 6.49
C ARG A 698 5.68 -15.26 5.90
N LEU A 699 4.67 -15.63 6.69
CA LEU A 699 3.53 -16.42 6.21
C LEU A 699 2.73 -15.63 5.16
N ALA A 700 2.54 -14.34 5.35
CA ALA A 700 1.88 -13.46 4.40
C ALA A 700 2.68 -13.31 3.10
N GLU A 701 4.03 -13.20 3.16
CA GLU A 701 4.89 -13.21 1.98
C GLU A 701 4.75 -14.52 1.19
N THR A 702 4.81 -15.65 1.88
CA THR A 702 4.65 -16.98 1.28
C THR A 702 3.28 -17.14 0.62
N TRP A 703 2.22 -16.69 1.27
CA TRP A 703 0.85 -16.78 0.76
C TRP A 703 0.63 -15.92 -0.50
N ARG A 704 1.29 -14.76 -0.59
CA ARG A 704 1.22 -13.84 -1.74
C ARG A 704 2.08 -14.28 -2.93
N GLN A 705 3.14 -15.04 -2.70
CA GLN A 705 4.06 -15.56 -3.72
C GLN A 705 3.92 -17.09 -3.80
N PRO A 706 2.85 -17.59 -4.44
CA PRO A 706 2.63 -19.03 -4.54
C PRO A 706 3.73 -19.73 -5.33
N VAL A 707 3.89 -21.02 -5.09
CA VAL A 707 4.79 -21.88 -5.87
C VAL A 707 4.42 -21.83 -7.35
N ILE A 708 5.40 -21.57 -8.21
CA ILE A 708 5.22 -21.60 -9.66
C ILE A 708 5.39 -23.02 -10.15
N VAL A 709 4.37 -23.57 -10.80
CA VAL A 709 4.35 -24.93 -11.31
C VAL A 709 4.53 -24.92 -12.82
N ARG A 710 5.51 -25.68 -13.33
CA ARG A 710 5.77 -25.80 -14.77
C ARG A 710 5.98 -27.26 -15.15
N SER A 711 5.64 -27.60 -16.39
CA SER A 711 5.99 -28.93 -16.95
C SER A 711 7.47 -28.95 -17.28
N GLY A 712 8.12 -30.11 -17.07
CA GLY A 712 9.51 -30.32 -17.35
C GLY A 712 10.33 -30.76 -16.15
N ARG A 713 11.58 -31.07 -16.37
CA ARG A 713 12.54 -31.55 -15.37
C ARG A 713 13.80 -30.69 -15.39
N VAL A 714 14.17 -30.11 -14.25
CA VAL A 714 15.46 -29.47 -14.01
C VAL A 714 16.11 -30.09 -12.77
N ALA A 715 17.43 -30.00 -12.63
CA ALA A 715 18.12 -30.51 -11.44
C ALA A 715 17.70 -29.68 -10.21
N ASP A 716 17.42 -30.36 -9.11
CA ASP A 716 17.03 -29.72 -7.85
C ASP A 716 18.11 -28.75 -7.38
N LYS A 717 17.72 -27.51 -6.99
CA LYS A 717 18.68 -26.49 -6.61
C LYS A 717 18.11 -25.46 -5.67
N SER A 718 18.95 -24.98 -4.74
CA SER A 718 18.75 -23.76 -3.95
C SER A 718 19.79 -22.74 -4.40
N LEU A 719 19.38 -21.64 -4.97
CA LEU A 719 20.31 -20.62 -5.50
C LEU A 719 20.70 -19.58 -4.45
N LEU A 720 19.73 -19.19 -3.63
CA LEU A 720 19.91 -18.16 -2.63
C LEU A 720 19.03 -18.46 -1.41
N GLU A 721 19.63 -18.37 -0.22
CA GLU A 721 18.91 -18.43 1.05
C GLU A 721 19.25 -17.19 1.89
N THR A 722 18.25 -16.62 2.55
CA THR A 722 18.42 -15.42 3.39
C THR A 722 17.69 -15.54 4.71
N SER A 723 18.26 -14.98 5.77
CA SER A 723 17.64 -14.92 7.10
C SER A 723 16.50 -13.90 7.21
N CYS A 724 16.31 -13.03 6.21
CA CYS A 724 15.25 -12.01 6.16
C CYS A 724 14.45 -12.10 4.85
N ALA A 725 13.44 -11.26 4.68
CA ALA A 725 12.62 -11.27 3.46
C ALA A 725 13.43 -10.86 2.22
N LEU A 726 13.27 -11.60 1.12
CA LEU A 726 13.81 -11.32 -0.20
C LEU A 726 12.77 -10.54 -1.01
N SER A 727 12.75 -9.21 -0.90
CA SER A 727 11.68 -8.42 -1.49
C SER A 727 11.79 -8.33 -3.01
N SER A 728 13.00 -8.17 -3.56
CA SER A 728 13.24 -8.09 -5.02
C SER A 728 14.55 -8.75 -5.42
N VAL A 729 14.59 -9.30 -6.63
CA VAL A 729 15.82 -9.75 -7.31
C VAL A 729 15.76 -9.29 -8.76
N THR A 730 16.75 -8.52 -9.20
CA THR A 730 16.85 -8.02 -10.57
C THR A 730 18.23 -8.21 -11.14
N VAL A 731 18.33 -8.28 -12.44
CA VAL A 731 19.62 -8.34 -13.18
C VAL A 731 19.77 -7.05 -13.97
N GLU A 732 20.91 -6.40 -13.81
CA GLU A 732 21.24 -5.16 -14.49
C GLU A 732 21.81 -5.41 -15.88
N ASP A 733 21.81 -4.39 -16.75
CA ASP A 733 22.33 -4.48 -18.12
C ASP A 733 23.80 -4.92 -18.19
N ASN A 734 24.60 -4.59 -17.18
CA ASN A 734 26.00 -4.97 -17.07
C ASN A 734 26.22 -6.41 -16.61
N GLY A 735 25.13 -7.17 -16.34
CA GLY A 735 25.15 -8.54 -15.85
C GLY A 735 25.41 -8.67 -14.34
N SER A 736 25.38 -7.59 -13.56
CA SER A 736 25.31 -7.69 -12.10
C SER A 736 23.87 -7.97 -11.66
N MET A 737 23.72 -8.53 -10.46
CA MET A 737 22.43 -8.86 -9.88
C MET A 737 22.20 -8.04 -8.61
N ASN A 738 21.05 -7.38 -8.51
CA ASN A 738 20.61 -6.73 -7.27
C ASN A 738 19.66 -7.64 -6.50
N ILE A 739 19.98 -7.91 -5.25
CA ILE A 739 19.05 -8.50 -4.29
C ILE A 739 18.63 -7.43 -3.28
N ARG A 740 17.34 -7.34 -3.01
CA ARG A 740 16.85 -6.43 -1.97
C ARG A 740 16.27 -7.21 -0.81
N LEU A 741 16.77 -6.86 0.36
CA LEU A 741 16.49 -7.52 1.62
C LEU A 741 15.72 -6.59 2.53
N PHE A 742 14.73 -7.14 3.23
CA PHE A 742 13.93 -6.42 4.23
C PHE A 742 13.89 -7.21 5.54
N ASN A 743 14.34 -6.59 6.63
CA ASN A 743 14.32 -7.20 7.96
C ASN A 743 13.05 -6.81 8.73
N ALA A 744 11.96 -7.58 8.59
CA ALA A 744 10.72 -7.35 9.33
C ALA A 744 10.69 -8.08 10.68
N ASP A 745 11.29 -9.28 10.73
CA ASP A 745 11.04 -10.28 11.79
C ASP A 745 12.14 -10.36 12.85
N SER A 746 13.26 -9.63 12.72
CA SER A 746 14.38 -9.78 13.63
C SER A 746 14.83 -8.46 14.25
N ASP A 747 14.94 -8.44 15.58
CA ASP A 747 15.62 -7.39 16.34
C ASP A 747 17.14 -7.46 16.18
N ASP A 748 17.71 -8.63 15.81
CA ASP A 748 19.12 -8.74 15.45
C ASP A 748 19.33 -8.14 14.04
N SER A 749 20.12 -7.09 13.98
CA SER A 749 20.47 -6.46 12.71
C SER A 749 21.41 -7.31 11.84
N ARG A 750 22.05 -8.34 12.38
CA ARG A 750 22.95 -9.23 11.64
C ARG A 750 22.17 -10.19 10.78
N GLN A 751 22.28 -10.01 9.47
CA GLN A 751 21.60 -10.84 8.48
C GLN A 751 22.62 -11.59 7.63
N THR A 752 22.22 -12.75 7.16
CA THR A 752 23.08 -13.63 6.34
C THR A 752 22.38 -13.95 5.03
N VAL A 753 23.14 -13.89 3.94
CA VAL A 753 22.75 -14.40 2.62
C VAL A 753 23.72 -15.52 2.24
N THR A 754 23.18 -16.67 1.90
CA THR A 754 23.92 -17.81 1.38
C THR A 754 23.65 -17.95 -0.12
N LEU A 755 24.70 -18.04 -0.93
CA LEU A 755 24.63 -18.11 -2.39
C LEU A 755 25.23 -19.42 -2.87
N ASP A 756 24.54 -20.14 -3.74
CA ASP A 756 25.04 -21.36 -4.43
C ASP A 756 25.46 -21.07 -5.88
N PHE A 757 26.01 -19.90 -6.11
CA PHE A 757 26.62 -19.51 -7.37
C PHE A 757 27.83 -18.59 -7.13
N PRO A 758 28.81 -18.59 -8.06
CA PRO A 758 30.07 -17.87 -7.84
C PRO A 758 29.89 -16.35 -7.98
N VAL A 759 30.27 -15.61 -6.93
CA VAL A 759 30.25 -14.15 -6.89
C VAL A 759 31.68 -13.65 -6.72
N SER A 760 32.07 -12.65 -7.50
CA SER A 760 33.39 -12.00 -7.43
C SER A 760 33.41 -10.78 -6.52
N ARG A 761 32.29 -10.06 -6.43
CA ARG A 761 32.14 -8.83 -5.63
C ARG A 761 30.71 -8.69 -5.13
N ALA A 762 30.55 -8.21 -3.90
CA ALA A 762 29.28 -7.85 -3.31
C ALA A 762 29.39 -6.46 -2.67
N VAL A 763 28.44 -5.56 -2.95
CA VAL A 763 28.41 -4.21 -2.37
C VAL A 763 26.98 -3.84 -1.97
N VAL A 764 26.84 -3.13 -0.87
CA VAL A 764 25.58 -2.44 -0.53
C VAL A 764 25.49 -1.18 -1.38
N THR A 765 24.35 -0.98 -2.02
CA THR A 765 24.06 0.25 -2.76
C THR A 765 22.86 0.97 -2.17
N ASP A 766 22.78 2.27 -2.40
CA ASP A 766 21.53 3.00 -2.23
C ASP A 766 20.54 2.70 -3.38
N LEU A 767 19.37 3.32 -3.35
CA LEU A 767 18.33 3.09 -4.37
C LEU A 767 18.61 3.79 -5.71
N ASN A 768 19.62 4.66 -5.80
CA ASN A 768 20.17 5.19 -7.05
C ASN A 768 21.27 4.29 -7.65
N GLY A 769 21.71 3.23 -6.94
CA GLY A 769 22.78 2.34 -7.35
C GLY A 769 24.20 2.78 -6.90
N GLU A 770 24.30 3.84 -6.09
CA GLU A 770 25.60 4.33 -5.59
C GLU A 770 26.12 3.43 -4.47
N THR A 771 27.38 2.99 -4.59
CA THR A 771 28.03 2.10 -3.61
C THR A 771 28.15 2.79 -2.24
N GLN A 772 27.69 2.11 -1.20
CA GLN A 772 27.74 2.55 0.18
C GLN A 772 28.78 1.76 1.00
N GLU A 773 28.85 0.45 0.81
CA GLU A 773 29.68 -0.45 1.58
C GLU A 773 30.11 -1.64 0.73
N GLU A 774 31.34 -2.11 0.88
CA GLU A 774 31.83 -3.33 0.26
C GLU A 774 31.73 -4.51 1.23
N LEU A 775 31.11 -5.61 0.78
CA LEU A 775 30.85 -6.78 1.59
C LEU A 775 31.83 -7.90 1.28
N GLN A 776 32.22 -8.67 2.31
CA GLN A 776 33.05 -9.85 2.12
C GLN A 776 32.19 -11.06 1.75
N VAL A 777 32.57 -11.74 0.67
CA VAL A 777 32.02 -13.04 0.28
C VAL A 777 32.96 -14.15 0.75
N LYS A 778 32.52 -14.96 1.73
CA LYS A 778 33.28 -16.09 2.26
C LYS A 778 32.48 -17.38 2.13
N ASN A 779 33.02 -18.34 1.36
CA ASN A 779 32.35 -19.64 1.16
C ASN A 779 30.87 -19.50 0.74
N GLY A 780 30.58 -18.61 -0.22
CA GLY A 780 29.21 -18.33 -0.66
C GLY A 780 28.33 -17.57 0.34
N LYS A 781 28.88 -17.09 1.47
CA LYS A 781 28.12 -16.37 2.48
C LYS A 781 28.50 -14.90 2.53
N ILE A 782 27.48 -14.07 2.68
CA ILE A 782 27.58 -12.63 2.91
C ILE A 782 26.88 -12.32 4.23
N ASN A 783 27.57 -11.60 5.12
CA ASN A 783 26.98 -11.07 6.35
C ASN A 783 26.90 -9.55 6.25
N LEU A 784 25.75 -8.98 6.59
CA LEU A 784 25.51 -7.55 6.56
C LEU A 784 24.60 -7.11 7.71
N SER A 785 24.59 -5.80 7.99
CA SER A 785 23.72 -5.24 9.01
C SER A 785 22.48 -4.61 8.39
N ILE A 786 21.30 -5.10 8.80
CA ILE A 786 20.00 -4.56 8.43
C ILE A 786 19.20 -4.35 9.73
N PRO A 787 19.00 -3.11 10.18
CA PRO A 787 18.18 -2.86 11.37
C PRO A 787 16.76 -3.37 11.15
N ARG A 788 16.01 -3.58 12.21
CA ARG A 788 14.60 -3.93 12.10
C ARG A 788 13.88 -2.88 11.23
N PHE A 789 13.02 -3.33 10.32
CA PHE A 789 12.36 -2.54 9.28
C PHE A 789 13.31 -1.85 8.30
N GLY A 790 14.59 -2.21 8.31
CA GLY A 790 15.59 -1.74 7.36
C GLY A 790 15.52 -2.46 6.02
N ILE A 791 15.86 -1.72 4.97
CA ILE A 791 16.00 -2.22 3.60
C ILE A 791 17.47 -2.11 3.20
N ARG A 792 18.03 -3.14 2.55
CA ARG A 792 19.33 -3.09 1.92
C ARG A 792 19.28 -3.68 0.52
N THR A 793 19.86 -2.95 -0.42
CA THR A 793 20.11 -3.47 -1.77
C THR A 793 21.57 -3.92 -1.83
N VAL A 794 21.80 -5.17 -2.20
CA VAL A 794 23.13 -5.73 -2.39
C VAL A 794 23.32 -6.03 -3.87
N ASN A 795 24.28 -5.36 -4.51
CA ASN A 795 24.69 -5.62 -5.88
C ASN A 795 25.76 -6.71 -5.89
N LEU A 796 25.53 -7.76 -6.64
CA LEU A 796 26.37 -8.94 -6.79
C LEU A 796 26.97 -8.95 -8.20
N THR A 797 28.29 -8.93 -8.30
CA THR A 797 28.99 -9.19 -9.57
C THR A 797 29.33 -10.68 -9.65
N LEU A 798 28.74 -11.38 -10.61
CA LEU A 798 29.00 -12.83 -10.81
C LEU A 798 30.40 -13.06 -11.35
N LYS A 799 31.01 -14.20 -11.00
CA LYS A 799 32.22 -14.67 -11.69
C LYS A 799 31.83 -15.20 -13.05
N LYS A 800 32.54 -14.77 -14.08
CA LYS A 800 32.40 -15.31 -15.44
C LYS A 800 32.93 -16.73 -15.50
#